data_c342ca9871d72a385e22b474807df686
#
_entry.id   c342ca9871d72a385e22b474807df686
#
_cell.length_a   1.000
_cell.length_b   1.000
_cell.length_c   1.000
_cell.angle_alpha   90.00
_cell.angle_beta   90.00
_cell.angle_gamma   90.00
#
_symmetry.space_group_name_H-M   'P 1'
#
loop_
_entity.id
_entity.type
_entity.pdbx_description
1 polymer ?
#
loop_
_entity_poly.entity_id
_entity_poly.type
_entity_poly.pdbx_seq_one_letter_code
_entity_poly.pdbx_strand_id
1 'polypeptide(L)'
;MEENIIMVPGSGTKVIVRDVKQEIETAFLDYSMSVIVARALPDVRDGLKPVHRRILYTMHERGNDPQHPYRKSADTVGAVLGSYHPHGDASVYDAMVRLAQDFSLRYPLVDGQGNFGSVDGDPPAAYRYTEARMSKMACEMLTDIDKDTIDWDPNFDETKKEPHVLPSRFPNLLVNGSQGIAVGMATNIPPHNLREIVNGMVALIDDPEIDLAGLMEYVKGPDFPTGGIIMGRSGIRAAYATGRGKITLRGRAEIIEKKNGRYEILINEIPYMVNKTRLIESIADLVKDKRIEGISDLNDESSSRTGMKIVIEIKKDANPQVVLNQLYRYTQLQDTVGVIMLALDDGVPKIMSLKTMMERYIEFQMQVIRRRTAFDLKKAKEREHILEGLHKAVDIVDEIIATIRACKGGFAEARQAVMDNFGFDELQADAIVKLQLGRLAGLEILKIEQELGELRAAIADYEDILANDEHVKNIVKTDLTTLADKYGDERRTSIEAVSGEVDIEDLIPEETCVFTLTHEGYIKRTTLDTYQAQNRGGRGVQGMTQKDDDFTEELFVGSTHDYMLFMTDQGRVYRLKGYQVPEGSRTAKGTHIVNLLQLQEGEKVTLMLQQAADVDEDNTYATMVTKMGLIKRTPLSQFRNIRKAGLIAIALNEGDSLVWSHLTKGDDEIIVATHDGAAIHFTESGARAMGRTGHGVRVIKLREGDYVIGAGVCRPGASVLTITEEGKGRRSRIDDYRITNRGGLGIRNYNNGGVAGIKIVDDTDDLILISQNGILIRIHAADINTQSRYGSGVRVMRLAEGDKVAVVARVDRDNEAETAQIDNEGETDPTPEEQAAIEAEELAQEAAEESAPSDEE
;
A
#
# COMPACT_ATOMS: atom_id res chain seq x y z
N MET A 1 6.50 -43.80 4.86
CA MET A 1 5.14 -44.08 4.27
C MET A 1 5.16 -45.53 3.80
N GLU A 2 4.26 -46.36 4.35
CA GLU A 2 4.16 -47.76 3.89
C GLU A 2 3.53 -47.74 2.48
N GLU A 3 4.28 -48.14 1.47
CA GLU A 3 3.78 -48.31 0.12
C GLU A 3 2.75 -49.46 0.12
N ASN A 4 1.49 -49.17 -0.15
CA ASN A 4 0.45 -50.19 -0.38
C ASN A 4 0.72 -50.93 -1.70
N ILE A 5 1.55 -51.93 -1.65
CA ILE A 5 1.88 -52.75 -2.81
C ILE A 5 0.88 -53.89 -2.94
N ILE A 6 0.13 -53.88 -4.05
CA ILE A 6 -0.78 -55.01 -4.39
C ILE A 6 -0.09 -55.87 -5.46
N MET A 7 0.02 -57.17 -5.16
CA MET A 7 0.48 -58.16 -6.16
C MET A 7 -0.68 -58.55 -7.06
N VAL A 8 -0.58 -58.35 -8.36
CA VAL A 8 -1.60 -58.79 -9.30
C VAL A 8 -1.53 -60.31 -9.45
N PRO A 9 -2.58 -61.07 -9.07
CA PRO A 9 -2.58 -62.54 -9.17
C PRO A 9 -2.33 -62.97 -10.61
N GLY A 10 -1.32 -63.85 -10.82
CA GLY A 10 -1.03 -64.49 -12.11
C GLY A 10 -0.07 -63.73 -13.07
N SER A 11 0.32 -62.46 -12.79
CA SER A 11 1.24 -61.70 -13.67
C SER A 11 2.61 -61.40 -13.05
N GLY A 12 2.77 -61.61 -11.74
CA GLY A 12 4.00 -61.18 -11.04
C GLY A 12 4.23 -59.65 -10.98
N THR A 13 3.26 -58.86 -11.44
CA THR A 13 3.39 -57.40 -11.48
C THR A 13 3.04 -56.80 -10.11
N LYS A 14 3.89 -55.91 -9.61
CA LYS A 14 3.65 -55.08 -8.43
C LYS A 14 2.90 -53.82 -8.83
N VAL A 15 1.74 -53.60 -8.26
CA VAL A 15 0.97 -52.35 -8.42
C VAL A 15 1.07 -51.58 -7.13
N ILE A 16 1.57 -50.36 -7.20
CA ILE A 16 1.58 -49.41 -6.07
C ILE A 16 0.28 -48.61 -6.14
N VAL A 17 -0.56 -48.72 -5.13
CA VAL A 17 -1.80 -47.95 -5.01
C VAL A 17 -1.46 -46.64 -4.33
N ARG A 18 -1.66 -45.53 -5.06
CA ARG A 18 -1.51 -44.17 -4.53
C ARG A 18 -2.85 -43.47 -4.50
N ASP A 19 -3.10 -42.71 -3.43
CA ASP A 19 -4.26 -41.83 -3.37
C ASP A 19 -4.05 -40.65 -4.33
N VAL A 20 -4.91 -40.50 -5.32
CA VAL A 20 -4.87 -39.44 -6.33
C VAL A 20 -4.84 -38.06 -5.68
N LYS A 21 -5.54 -37.86 -4.58
CA LYS A 21 -5.57 -36.58 -3.86
C LYS A 21 -4.20 -36.26 -3.27
N GLN A 22 -3.58 -37.20 -2.57
CA GLN A 22 -2.23 -36.99 -1.99
C GLN A 22 -1.17 -36.78 -3.06
N GLU A 23 -1.24 -37.53 -4.16
CA GLU A 23 -0.30 -37.38 -5.27
C GLU A 23 -0.42 -36.01 -5.94
N ILE A 24 -1.66 -35.55 -6.18
CA ILE A 24 -1.91 -34.22 -6.75
C ILE A 24 -1.46 -33.12 -5.78
N GLU A 25 -1.75 -33.24 -4.49
CA GLU A 25 -1.33 -32.25 -3.48
C GLU A 25 0.19 -32.13 -3.42
N THR A 26 0.91 -33.25 -3.39
CA THR A 26 2.37 -33.26 -3.37
C THR A 26 2.96 -32.69 -4.65
N ALA A 27 2.51 -33.17 -5.81
CA ALA A 27 2.97 -32.69 -7.11
C ALA A 27 2.68 -31.20 -7.34
N PHE A 28 1.53 -30.71 -6.84
CA PHE A 28 1.18 -29.28 -6.93
C PHE A 28 2.05 -28.42 -6.01
N LEU A 29 2.38 -28.90 -4.81
CA LEU A 29 3.32 -28.21 -3.92
C LEU A 29 4.71 -28.10 -4.55
N ASP A 30 5.25 -29.21 -5.07
CA ASP A 30 6.57 -29.24 -5.71
C ASP A 30 6.60 -28.33 -6.96
N TYR A 31 5.55 -28.38 -7.79
CA TYR A 31 5.41 -27.47 -8.92
C TYR A 31 5.32 -26.00 -8.48
N SER A 32 4.52 -25.71 -7.45
CA SER A 32 4.35 -24.34 -6.93
C SER A 32 5.67 -23.80 -6.39
N MET A 33 6.40 -24.59 -5.61
CA MET A 33 7.72 -24.22 -5.07
C MET A 33 8.72 -23.95 -6.21
N SER A 34 8.75 -24.82 -7.23
CA SER A 34 9.60 -24.63 -8.41
C SER A 34 9.27 -23.34 -9.16
N VAL A 35 7.98 -23.03 -9.36
CA VAL A 35 7.55 -21.80 -10.05
C VAL A 35 7.89 -20.55 -9.22
N ILE A 36 7.78 -20.62 -7.90
CA ILE A 36 8.06 -19.51 -7.00
C ILE A 36 9.58 -19.23 -6.97
N VAL A 37 10.39 -20.26 -6.65
CA VAL A 37 11.81 -20.07 -6.37
C VAL A 37 12.66 -20.07 -7.66
N ALA A 38 12.34 -20.94 -8.62
CA ALA A 38 13.20 -21.19 -9.78
C ALA A 38 12.69 -20.58 -11.10
N ARG A 39 11.63 -19.78 -11.10
CA ARG A 39 11.07 -19.23 -12.36
C ARG A 39 10.61 -17.79 -12.29
N ALA A 40 9.64 -17.45 -11.38
CA ALA A 40 8.84 -16.24 -11.52
C ALA A 40 9.35 -15.06 -10.71
N LEU A 41 9.97 -15.31 -9.54
CA LEU A 41 10.39 -14.26 -8.62
C LEU A 41 11.87 -13.93 -8.77
N PRO A 42 12.24 -12.63 -8.64
CA PRO A 42 13.63 -12.21 -8.59
C PRO A 42 14.22 -12.43 -7.19
N ASP A 43 15.55 -12.64 -7.12
CA ASP A 43 16.31 -12.60 -5.87
C ASP A 43 16.54 -11.12 -5.47
N VAL A 44 16.45 -10.81 -4.17
CA VAL A 44 16.59 -9.43 -3.67
C VAL A 44 18.01 -8.89 -3.88
N ARG A 45 19.03 -9.76 -3.92
CA ARG A 45 20.45 -9.44 -4.03
C ARG A 45 20.87 -8.95 -5.41
N ASP A 46 20.46 -9.66 -6.48
CA ASP A 46 20.84 -9.31 -7.85
C ASP A 46 19.66 -8.84 -8.73
N GLY A 47 18.43 -8.97 -8.24
CA GLY A 47 17.22 -8.52 -8.95
C GLY A 47 16.87 -9.37 -10.18
N LEU A 48 17.48 -10.53 -10.36
CA LEU A 48 17.30 -11.36 -11.53
C LEU A 48 16.44 -12.59 -11.25
N LYS A 49 15.67 -12.97 -12.27
CA LYS A 49 15.10 -14.31 -12.33
C LYS A 49 16.16 -15.30 -12.85
N PRO A 50 16.02 -16.60 -12.59
CA PRO A 50 17.00 -17.58 -13.04
C PRO A 50 17.33 -17.52 -14.54
N VAL A 51 16.33 -17.34 -15.40
CA VAL A 51 16.55 -17.24 -16.86
C VAL A 51 17.42 -16.03 -17.23
N HIS A 52 17.21 -14.87 -16.62
CA HIS A 52 18.00 -13.66 -16.88
C HIS A 52 19.44 -13.83 -16.40
N ARG A 53 19.62 -14.40 -15.22
CA ARG A 53 20.95 -14.71 -14.63
C ARG A 53 21.74 -15.66 -15.54
N ARG A 54 21.10 -16.72 -16.01
CA ARG A 54 21.70 -17.71 -16.94
C ARG A 54 22.08 -17.09 -18.29
N ILE A 55 21.28 -16.16 -18.82
CA ILE A 55 21.60 -15.44 -20.07
C ILE A 55 22.86 -14.60 -19.89
N LEU A 56 22.92 -13.77 -18.85
CA LEU A 56 24.07 -12.88 -18.61
C LEU A 56 25.33 -13.67 -18.30
N TYR A 57 25.23 -14.74 -17.49
CA TYR A 57 26.35 -15.60 -17.18
C TYR A 57 26.89 -16.33 -18.41
N THR A 58 26.00 -16.85 -19.26
CA THR A 58 26.38 -17.49 -20.53
C THR A 58 27.10 -16.51 -21.46
N MET A 59 26.62 -15.27 -21.57
CA MET A 59 27.29 -14.23 -22.35
C MET A 59 28.68 -13.93 -21.80
N HIS A 60 28.84 -13.86 -20.47
CA HIS A 60 30.14 -13.68 -19.83
C HIS A 60 31.09 -14.84 -20.08
N GLU A 61 30.66 -16.08 -19.85
CA GLU A 61 31.47 -17.30 -20.09
C GLU A 61 31.98 -17.37 -21.54
N ARG A 62 31.19 -16.84 -22.49
CA ARG A 62 31.55 -16.82 -23.91
C ARG A 62 32.32 -15.57 -24.32
N GLY A 63 32.65 -14.65 -23.42
CA GLY A 63 33.32 -13.38 -23.72
C GLY A 63 32.51 -12.51 -24.68
N ASN A 64 31.16 -12.51 -24.55
CA ASN A 64 30.28 -11.70 -25.37
C ASN A 64 29.99 -10.35 -24.66
N ASP A 65 31.02 -9.56 -24.46
CA ASP A 65 31.03 -8.27 -23.78
C ASP A 65 31.06 -7.07 -24.74
N PRO A 66 30.93 -5.83 -24.28
CA PRO A 66 30.93 -4.62 -25.12
C PRO A 66 32.23 -4.36 -25.88
N GLN A 67 33.35 -4.99 -25.53
CA GLN A 67 34.63 -4.82 -26.22
C GLN A 67 34.73 -5.71 -27.46
N HIS A 68 33.86 -6.72 -27.56
CA HIS A 68 33.80 -7.66 -28.67
C HIS A 68 32.67 -7.34 -29.65
N PRO A 69 32.78 -7.80 -30.90
CA PRO A 69 31.68 -7.68 -31.87
C PRO A 69 30.40 -8.37 -31.43
N TYR A 70 29.24 -7.88 -31.93
CA TYR A 70 27.96 -8.55 -31.73
C TYR A 70 27.98 -9.99 -32.23
N ARG A 71 27.28 -10.87 -31.51
CA ARG A 71 27.06 -12.26 -31.92
C ARG A 71 25.58 -12.50 -32.22
N LYS A 72 25.28 -13.47 -33.10
CA LYS A 72 23.90 -13.85 -33.35
C LYS A 72 23.20 -14.22 -32.04
N SER A 73 21.97 -13.73 -31.84
CA SER A 73 21.17 -14.10 -30.66
C SER A 73 20.98 -15.60 -30.52
N ALA A 74 20.93 -16.32 -31.65
CA ALA A 74 20.89 -17.78 -31.73
C ALA A 74 22.06 -18.47 -31.01
N ASP A 75 23.25 -17.88 -31.03
CA ASP A 75 24.44 -18.41 -30.33
C ASP A 75 24.25 -18.41 -28.83
N THR A 76 23.80 -17.26 -28.27
CA THR A 76 23.51 -17.14 -26.84
C THR A 76 22.36 -18.03 -26.42
N VAL A 77 21.23 -18.01 -27.14
CA VAL A 77 20.04 -18.83 -26.86
C VAL A 77 20.39 -20.32 -26.84
N GLY A 78 21.09 -20.79 -27.88
CA GLY A 78 21.53 -22.20 -27.95
C GLY A 78 22.46 -22.62 -26.84
N ALA A 79 23.39 -21.74 -26.41
CA ALA A 79 24.30 -22.02 -25.32
C ALA A 79 23.59 -22.07 -23.95
N VAL A 80 22.64 -21.16 -23.70
CA VAL A 80 21.80 -21.15 -22.49
C VAL A 80 20.99 -22.43 -22.38
N LEU A 81 20.34 -22.84 -23.48
CA LEU A 81 19.55 -24.10 -23.53
C LEU A 81 20.40 -25.33 -23.27
N GLY A 82 21.53 -25.40 -23.93
CA GLY A 82 22.40 -26.59 -23.85
C GLY A 82 23.14 -26.75 -22.54
N SER A 83 23.28 -25.66 -21.75
CA SER A 83 24.13 -25.71 -20.55
C SER A 83 23.37 -25.43 -19.24
N TYR A 84 22.33 -24.59 -19.23
CA TYR A 84 21.81 -24.06 -17.98
C TYR A 84 20.27 -24.04 -17.89
N HIS A 85 19.54 -23.92 -19.01
CA HIS A 85 18.09 -23.66 -18.95
C HIS A 85 17.33 -24.62 -19.89
N PRO A 86 16.96 -25.83 -19.44
CA PRO A 86 16.36 -26.87 -20.26
C PRO A 86 14.84 -26.60 -20.54
N HIS A 87 14.53 -25.47 -21.16
CA HIS A 87 13.17 -25.06 -21.52
C HIS A 87 13.12 -24.61 -23.00
N GLY A 88 11.96 -24.11 -23.44
CA GLY A 88 11.81 -23.69 -24.86
C GLY A 88 12.70 -22.50 -25.24
N ASP A 89 13.24 -22.53 -26.46
CA ASP A 89 14.08 -21.48 -27.06
C ASP A 89 13.40 -20.10 -27.11
N ALA A 90 12.09 -20.08 -27.39
CA ALA A 90 11.30 -18.86 -27.38
C ALA A 90 11.34 -18.16 -26.02
N SER A 91 11.23 -18.91 -24.90
CA SER A 91 11.23 -18.31 -23.57
C SER A 91 12.57 -17.65 -23.22
N VAL A 92 13.70 -18.25 -23.64
CA VAL A 92 15.03 -17.68 -23.45
C VAL A 92 15.23 -16.45 -24.32
N TYR A 93 14.79 -16.52 -25.59
CA TYR A 93 14.89 -15.41 -26.51
C TYR A 93 14.04 -14.21 -26.07
N ASP A 94 12.79 -14.42 -25.70
CA ASP A 94 11.89 -13.37 -25.20
C ASP A 94 12.43 -12.69 -23.94
N ALA A 95 13.04 -13.46 -23.03
CA ALA A 95 13.72 -12.91 -21.86
C ALA A 95 14.92 -12.04 -22.27
N MET A 96 15.75 -12.50 -23.20
CA MET A 96 16.88 -11.74 -23.72
C MET A 96 16.43 -10.47 -24.46
N VAL A 97 15.37 -10.55 -25.25
CA VAL A 97 14.77 -9.40 -25.95
C VAL A 97 14.35 -8.34 -24.95
N ARG A 98 13.66 -8.75 -23.88
CA ARG A 98 13.22 -7.81 -22.84
C ARG A 98 14.40 -7.12 -22.13
N LEU A 99 15.52 -7.81 -21.94
CA LEU A 99 16.74 -7.22 -21.39
C LEU A 99 17.40 -6.18 -22.32
N ALA A 100 17.06 -6.18 -23.63
CA ALA A 100 17.57 -5.24 -24.62
C ALA A 100 16.63 -4.05 -24.91
N GLN A 101 15.35 -4.11 -24.47
CA GLN A 101 14.37 -3.05 -24.76
C GLN A 101 14.53 -1.86 -23.83
N ASP A 102 14.83 -0.70 -24.38
CA ASP A 102 15.00 0.58 -23.66
C ASP A 102 13.68 1.20 -23.17
N PHE A 103 12.54 0.72 -23.67
CA PHE A 103 11.20 1.05 -23.21
C PHE A 103 10.66 0.07 -22.13
N SER A 104 11.34 -1.08 -21.93
CA SER A 104 10.99 -2.07 -20.91
C SER A 104 11.87 -1.99 -19.67
N LEU A 105 13.18 -1.74 -19.85
CA LEU A 105 14.17 -1.62 -18.79
C LEU A 105 14.68 -0.18 -18.69
N ARG A 106 14.79 0.33 -17.48
CA ARG A 106 15.31 1.68 -17.24
C ARG A 106 16.79 1.77 -17.61
N TYR A 107 17.55 0.70 -17.37
CA TYR A 107 18.95 0.51 -17.74
C TYR A 107 19.12 -0.85 -18.40
N PRO A 108 19.07 -0.97 -19.74
CA PRO A 108 19.17 -2.22 -20.46
C PRO A 108 20.43 -3.02 -20.14
N LEU A 109 20.29 -4.33 -19.98
CA LEU A 109 21.41 -5.24 -19.68
C LEU A 109 21.97 -5.93 -20.93
N VAL A 110 21.22 -5.96 -22.02
CA VAL A 110 21.65 -6.48 -23.31
C VAL A 110 21.73 -5.30 -24.31
N ASP A 111 22.81 -5.26 -25.07
CA ASP A 111 23.01 -4.38 -26.22
C ASP A 111 22.65 -5.15 -27.48
N GLY A 112 21.50 -4.80 -28.08
CA GLY A 112 20.92 -5.51 -29.22
C GLY A 112 21.10 -4.75 -30.53
N GLN A 113 21.38 -5.50 -31.62
CA GLN A 113 21.41 -4.99 -32.99
C GLN A 113 20.37 -5.71 -33.86
N GLY A 114 19.48 -4.93 -34.48
CA GLY A 114 18.35 -5.42 -35.26
C GLY A 114 17.01 -5.03 -34.64
N ASN A 115 15.95 -5.74 -34.99
CA ASN A 115 14.61 -5.50 -34.44
C ASN A 115 14.37 -6.32 -33.18
N PHE A 116 14.37 -5.66 -32.02
CA PHE A 116 14.02 -6.22 -30.71
C PHE A 116 12.61 -5.85 -30.23
N GLY A 117 11.71 -5.55 -31.18
CA GLY A 117 10.34 -5.09 -30.87
C GLY A 117 10.26 -3.56 -30.76
N SER A 118 9.05 -3.04 -30.62
CA SER A 118 8.78 -1.62 -30.50
C SER A 118 7.69 -1.32 -29.46
N VAL A 119 7.54 -0.04 -29.10
CA VAL A 119 6.45 0.47 -28.25
C VAL A 119 5.07 0.27 -28.92
N ASP A 120 5.05 0.09 -30.24
CA ASP A 120 3.86 -0.21 -31.03
C ASP A 120 3.35 -1.64 -30.79
N GLY A 121 4.17 -2.47 -30.15
CA GLY A 121 3.86 -3.87 -29.90
C GLY A 121 4.27 -4.80 -31.03
N ASP A 122 5.12 -4.32 -31.95
CA ASP A 122 5.71 -5.18 -32.96
C ASP A 122 6.55 -6.27 -32.29
N PRO A 123 6.44 -7.53 -32.73
CA PRO A 123 7.26 -8.60 -32.21
C PRO A 123 8.72 -8.42 -32.65
N PRO A 124 9.67 -8.93 -31.85
CA PRO A 124 11.07 -8.98 -32.27
C PRO A 124 11.24 -9.85 -33.51
N ALA A 125 12.23 -9.55 -34.34
CA ALA A 125 12.64 -10.46 -35.40
C ALA A 125 13.16 -11.79 -34.84
N ALA A 126 13.04 -12.88 -35.58
CA ALA A 126 13.52 -14.20 -35.11
C ALA A 126 15.02 -14.14 -34.74
N TYR A 127 15.41 -14.87 -33.69
CA TYR A 127 16.74 -14.84 -33.10
C TYR A 127 17.90 -15.16 -34.06
N ARG A 128 17.64 -15.74 -35.21
CA ARG A 128 18.63 -15.96 -36.26
C ARG A 128 19.02 -14.67 -37.01
N TYR A 129 18.19 -13.62 -36.96
CA TYR A 129 18.44 -12.33 -37.63
C TYR A 129 19.04 -11.31 -36.70
N THR A 130 18.65 -11.31 -35.42
CA THR A 130 19.14 -10.35 -34.40
C THR A 130 20.53 -10.74 -33.91
N GLU A 131 21.25 -9.73 -33.43
CA GLU A 131 22.56 -9.87 -32.81
C GLU A 131 22.56 -9.19 -31.44
N ALA A 132 23.30 -9.73 -30.50
CA ALA A 132 23.32 -9.22 -29.13
C ALA A 132 24.70 -9.39 -28.49
N ARG A 133 24.98 -8.55 -27.50
CA ARG A 133 26.08 -8.64 -26.55
C ARG A 133 25.67 -8.04 -25.21
N MET A 134 26.43 -8.26 -24.16
CA MET A 134 26.19 -7.58 -22.89
C MET A 134 26.31 -6.07 -23.02
N SER A 135 25.50 -5.33 -22.28
CA SER A 135 25.70 -3.89 -22.10
C SER A 135 26.83 -3.64 -21.09
N LYS A 136 27.32 -2.38 -21.03
CA LYS A 136 28.31 -1.99 -20.00
C LYS A 136 27.75 -2.16 -18.59
N MET A 137 26.46 -1.92 -18.37
CA MET A 137 25.79 -2.13 -17.08
C MET A 137 25.76 -3.62 -16.70
N ALA A 138 25.53 -4.52 -17.66
CA ALA A 138 25.54 -5.96 -17.39
C ALA A 138 26.94 -6.45 -16.95
N CYS A 139 28.02 -5.88 -17.46
CA CYS A 139 29.38 -6.20 -17.02
C CYS A 139 29.60 -5.86 -15.55
N GLU A 140 29.00 -4.77 -15.04
CA GLU A 140 29.11 -4.40 -13.62
C GLU A 140 28.38 -5.42 -12.71
N MET A 141 27.38 -6.16 -13.22
CA MET A 141 26.74 -7.23 -12.46
C MET A 141 27.62 -8.47 -12.28
N LEU A 142 28.55 -8.68 -13.18
CA LEU A 142 29.42 -9.86 -13.24
C LEU A 142 30.85 -9.57 -12.74
N THR A 143 31.13 -8.31 -12.39
CA THR A 143 32.45 -7.92 -11.90
C THR A 143 32.83 -8.73 -10.66
N ASP A 144 34.06 -9.22 -10.65
CA ASP A 144 34.64 -10.03 -9.57
C ASP A 144 33.96 -11.41 -9.37
N ILE A 145 33.19 -11.94 -10.34
CA ILE A 145 32.54 -13.26 -10.25
C ILE A 145 33.57 -14.40 -10.10
N ASP A 146 34.77 -14.23 -10.65
CA ASP A 146 35.87 -15.22 -10.61
C ASP A 146 36.65 -15.17 -9.29
N LYS A 147 36.32 -14.27 -8.35
CA LYS A 147 37.01 -14.07 -7.08
C LYS A 147 36.31 -14.71 -5.88
N ASP A 148 35.57 -15.79 -6.10
CA ASP A 148 34.84 -16.53 -5.05
C ASP A 148 33.87 -15.64 -4.26
N THR A 149 33.27 -14.65 -4.92
CA THR A 149 32.36 -13.65 -4.32
C THR A 149 30.96 -14.18 -4.05
N ILE A 150 30.58 -15.26 -4.73
CA ILE A 150 29.24 -15.85 -4.72
C ILE A 150 29.30 -17.36 -4.55
N ASP A 151 28.15 -17.96 -4.25
CA ASP A 151 27.97 -19.42 -4.23
C ASP A 151 27.58 -19.96 -5.60
N TRP A 152 27.92 -21.23 -5.83
CA TRP A 152 27.72 -21.90 -7.12
C TRP A 152 26.85 -23.12 -6.94
N ASP A 153 25.83 -23.25 -7.75
CA ASP A 153 24.95 -24.41 -7.82
C ASP A 153 25.34 -25.34 -8.99
N PRO A 154 25.07 -26.63 -8.93
CA PRO A 154 25.16 -27.50 -10.10
C PRO A 154 24.06 -27.10 -11.10
N ASN A 155 24.36 -27.21 -12.40
CA ASN A 155 23.33 -27.04 -13.44
C ASN A 155 22.40 -28.28 -13.46
N PHE A 156 21.41 -28.30 -14.34
CA PHE A 156 20.35 -29.32 -14.41
C PHE A 156 20.86 -30.76 -14.65
N ASP A 157 22.04 -30.96 -15.24
CA ASP A 157 22.67 -32.27 -15.52
C ASP A 157 23.94 -32.53 -14.71
N GLU A 158 24.25 -31.64 -13.74
CA GLU A 158 25.41 -31.69 -12.84
C GLU A 158 26.79 -31.69 -13.57
N THR A 159 26.82 -31.36 -14.86
CA THR A 159 28.06 -31.30 -15.66
C THR A 159 28.78 -29.97 -15.52
N LYS A 160 28.07 -28.89 -15.16
CA LYS A 160 28.60 -27.54 -14.97
C LYS A 160 28.09 -26.93 -13.69
N LYS A 161 28.65 -25.76 -13.35
CA LYS A 161 28.17 -24.92 -12.25
C LYS A 161 27.57 -23.65 -12.80
N GLU A 162 26.49 -23.19 -12.19
CA GLU A 162 25.87 -21.90 -12.45
C GLU A 162 25.90 -21.03 -11.19
N PRO A 163 25.93 -19.68 -11.32
CA PRO A 163 25.94 -18.82 -10.17
C PRO A 163 24.59 -18.83 -9.47
N HIS A 164 24.60 -19.01 -8.15
CA HIS A 164 23.39 -18.90 -7.33
C HIS A 164 22.77 -17.50 -7.45
N VAL A 165 23.61 -16.46 -7.33
CA VAL A 165 23.31 -15.03 -7.58
C VAL A 165 24.51 -14.40 -8.27
N LEU A 166 24.34 -13.24 -8.92
CA LEU A 166 25.47 -12.46 -9.44
C LEU A 166 26.00 -11.49 -8.37
N PRO A 167 27.28 -11.09 -8.41
CA PRO A 167 27.85 -10.11 -7.49
C PRO A 167 27.14 -8.77 -7.51
N SER A 168 26.59 -8.36 -8.67
CA SER A 168 25.70 -7.24 -8.89
C SER A 168 26.10 -5.94 -8.18
N ARG A 169 27.16 -5.28 -8.65
CA ARG A 169 27.69 -4.04 -8.02
C ARG A 169 26.69 -2.86 -7.97
N PHE A 170 25.55 -2.92 -8.65
CA PHE A 170 24.47 -1.94 -8.54
C PHE A 170 23.15 -2.62 -8.17
N PRO A 171 22.23 -1.92 -7.51
CA PRO A 171 20.98 -2.47 -6.99
C PRO A 171 19.94 -2.71 -8.09
N ASN A 172 20.20 -3.69 -8.95
CA ASN A 172 19.43 -3.95 -10.16
C ASN A 172 17.93 -4.13 -9.90
N LEU A 173 17.54 -4.79 -8.78
CA LEU A 173 16.14 -4.99 -8.44
C LEU A 173 15.36 -3.68 -8.33
N LEU A 174 15.93 -2.68 -7.67
CA LEU A 174 15.28 -1.38 -7.51
C LEU A 174 15.42 -0.50 -8.77
N VAL A 175 16.57 -0.58 -9.43
CA VAL A 175 16.89 0.27 -10.58
C VAL A 175 16.09 -0.14 -11.84
N ASN A 176 16.04 -1.42 -12.16
CA ASN A 176 15.30 -1.94 -13.31
C ASN A 176 13.90 -2.48 -12.98
N GLY A 177 13.65 -2.74 -11.70
CA GLY A 177 12.41 -3.37 -11.28
C GLY A 177 12.31 -4.85 -11.70
N SER A 178 11.19 -5.46 -11.41
CA SER A 178 10.86 -6.82 -11.85
C SER A 178 9.37 -7.06 -11.83
N GLN A 179 8.87 -7.81 -12.80
CA GLN A 179 7.47 -8.22 -12.89
C GLN A 179 7.38 -9.72 -13.07
N GLY A 180 6.54 -10.41 -12.29
CA GLY A 180 6.38 -11.86 -12.38
C GLY A 180 5.09 -12.35 -11.73
N ILE A 181 4.57 -13.44 -12.28
CA ILE A 181 3.37 -14.12 -11.79
C ILE A 181 3.79 -15.54 -11.39
N ALA A 182 3.67 -15.83 -10.10
CA ALA A 182 3.90 -17.16 -9.54
C ALA A 182 2.57 -17.80 -9.11
N VAL A 183 2.64 -18.97 -8.51
CA VAL A 183 1.45 -19.64 -7.96
C VAL A 183 1.06 -18.96 -6.64
N GLY A 184 -0.15 -18.41 -6.59
CA GLY A 184 -0.68 -17.76 -5.39
C GLY A 184 -0.09 -16.38 -5.05
N MET A 185 0.91 -15.89 -5.81
CA MET A 185 1.55 -14.60 -5.58
C MET A 185 2.07 -13.97 -6.86
N ALA A 186 2.25 -12.66 -6.85
CA ALA A 186 2.83 -11.91 -7.96
C ALA A 186 3.78 -10.84 -7.44
N THR A 187 4.78 -10.50 -8.23
CA THR A 187 5.66 -9.36 -8.00
C THR A 187 5.50 -8.32 -9.10
N ASN A 188 5.55 -7.06 -8.73
CA ASN A 188 5.57 -5.93 -9.65
C ASN A 188 6.33 -4.78 -8.99
N ILE A 189 7.65 -4.82 -9.10
CA ILE A 189 8.56 -3.82 -8.54
C ILE A 189 8.85 -2.82 -9.66
N PRO A 190 8.51 -1.52 -9.48
CA PRO A 190 8.77 -0.51 -10.49
C PRO A 190 10.25 -0.16 -10.59
N PRO A 191 10.73 0.34 -11.74
CA PRO A 191 12.08 0.83 -11.91
C PRO A 191 12.26 2.20 -11.24
N HIS A 192 13.53 2.53 -10.91
CA HIS A 192 13.90 3.79 -10.26
C HIS A 192 15.15 4.42 -10.90
N ASN A 193 15.36 5.69 -10.62
CA ASN A 193 16.58 6.40 -11.03
C ASN A 193 17.78 5.90 -10.23
N LEU A 194 18.88 5.60 -10.91
CA LEU A 194 20.11 5.06 -10.29
C LEU A 194 20.70 6.01 -9.25
N ARG A 195 20.80 7.31 -9.57
CA ARG A 195 21.36 8.32 -8.64
C ARG A 195 20.52 8.44 -7.37
N GLU A 196 19.18 8.43 -7.50
CA GLU A 196 18.27 8.50 -6.35
C GLU A 196 18.43 7.29 -5.43
N ILE A 197 18.44 6.09 -6.00
CA ILE A 197 18.61 4.85 -5.22
C ILE A 197 19.98 4.81 -4.54
N VAL A 198 21.03 5.16 -5.24
CA VAL A 198 22.39 5.19 -4.66
C VAL A 198 22.48 6.23 -3.55
N ASN A 199 21.97 7.44 -3.75
CA ASN A 199 21.95 8.48 -2.71
C ASN A 199 21.16 8.03 -1.47
N GLY A 200 20.00 7.36 -1.67
CA GLY A 200 19.22 6.78 -0.58
C GLY A 200 19.98 5.67 0.16
N MET A 201 20.72 4.81 -0.55
CA MET A 201 21.55 3.78 0.07
C MET A 201 22.74 4.36 0.84
N VAL A 202 23.38 5.38 0.31
CA VAL A 202 24.47 6.09 1.02
C VAL A 202 23.93 6.71 2.31
N ALA A 203 22.78 7.40 2.25
CA ALA A 203 22.13 7.96 3.44
C ALA A 203 21.75 6.87 4.47
N LEU A 204 21.29 5.70 4.02
CA LEU A 204 20.96 4.57 4.88
C LEU A 204 22.21 3.94 5.54
N ILE A 205 23.36 3.91 4.84
CA ILE A 205 24.61 3.45 5.41
C ILE A 205 25.14 4.42 6.48
N ASP A 206 24.96 5.73 6.25
CA ASP A 206 25.38 6.78 7.19
C ASP A 206 24.46 6.88 8.42
N ASP A 207 23.16 6.67 8.23
CA ASP A 207 22.16 6.65 9.29
C ASP A 207 21.24 5.41 9.16
N PRO A 208 21.57 4.29 9.82
CA PRO A 208 20.75 3.07 9.78
C PRO A 208 19.33 3.25 10.34
N GLU A 209 19.12 4.26 11.20
CA GLU A 209 17.82 4.55 11.80
C GLU A 209 16.98 5.51 10.95
N ILE A 210 17.46 5.95 9.79
CA ILE A 210 16.72 6.83 8.89
C ILE A 210 15.30 6.26 8.62
N ASP A 211 14.31 7.08 8.80
CA ASP A 211 12.92 6.70 8.57
C ASP A 211 12.55 6.77 7.08
N LEU A 212 11.31 6.37 6.77
CA LEU A 212 10.82 6.40 5.39
C LEU A 212 10.78 7.83 4.82
N ALA A 213 10.44 8.83 5.65
CA ALA A 213 10.34 10.21 5.20
C ALA A 213 11.72 10.73 4.78
N GLY A 214 12.74 10.47 5.60
CA GLY A 214 14.14 10.79 5.27
C GLY A 214 14.64 10.07 4.01
N LEU A 215 14.32 8.79 3.82
CA LEU A 215 14.68 8.07 2.59
C LEU A 215 13.98 8.64 1.36
N MET A 216 12.73 9.11 1.49
CA MET A 216 11.99 9.71 0.38
C MET A 216 12.47 11.11 -0.02
N GLU A 217 13.35 11.74 0.74
CA GLU A 217 14.06 12.95 0.30
C GLU A 217 15.05 12.65 -0.83
N TYR A 218 15.67 11.47 -0.80
CA TYR A 218 16.59 10.98 -1.82
C TYR A 218 15.87 10.21 -2.92
N VAL A 219 14.98 9.25 -2.57
CA VAL A 219 14.22 8.41 -3.50
C VAL A 219 12.81 8.96 -3.64
N LYS A 220 12.63 9.84 -4.60
CA LYS A 220 11.37 10.57 -4.78
C LYS A 220 10.20 9.69 -5.23
N GLY A 221 10.49 8.63 -5.99
CA GLY A 221 9.49 7.71 -6.54
C GLY A 221 10.03 6.88 -7.69
N PRO A 222 9.23 5.98 -8.27
CA PRO A 222 9.59 5.26 -9.49
C PRO A 222 9.99 6.18 -10.64
N ASP A 223 10.86 5.68 -11.52
CA ASP A 223 11.33 6.38 -12.71
C ASP A 223 11.23 5.45 -13.93
N PHE A 224 10.16 5.59 -14.67
CA PHE A 224 9.83 4.71 -15.78
C PHE A 224 10.62 5.03 -17.05
N PRO A 225 11.05 4.03 -17.84
CA PRO A 225 11.82 4.24 -19.06
C PRO A 225 11.07 5.08 -20.10
N THR A 226 9.74 5.00 -20.15
CA THR A 226 8.87 5.74 -21.06
C THR A 226 8.49 7.13 -20.58
N GLY A 227 9.04 7.59 -19.45
CA GLY A 227 8.70 8.88 -18.86
C GLY A 227 7.31 8.90 -18.20
N GLY A 228 6.50 9.88 -18.58
CA GLY A 228 5.18 10.11 -18.04
C GLY A 228 5.17 10.91 -16.75
N ILE A 229 3.97 11.04 -16.16
CA ILE A 229 3.70 11.85 -14.98
C ILE A 229 3.06 10.95 -13.91
N ILE A 230 3.70 10.81 -12.77
CA ILE A 230 3.08 10.18 -11.61
C ILE A 230 2.15 11.20 -10.95
N MET A 231 0.89 10.82 -10.79
CA MET A 231 -0.13 11.65 -10.17
C MET A 231 -0.19 11.32 -8.69
N GLY A 232 0.48 12.19 -7.90
CA GLY A 232 0.48 12.13 -6.46
C GLY A 232 1.55 11.24 -5.79
N ARG A 233 1.71 11.40 -4.47
CA ARG A 233 2.75 10.73 -3.67
C ARG A 233 2.23 9.68 -2.69
N SER A 234 0.91 9.63 -2.42
CA SER A 234 0.33 8.70 -1.45
C SER A 234 0.56 7.24 -1.83
N GLY A 235 0.36 6.91 -3.13
CA GLY A 235 0.62 5.57 -3.64
C GLY A 235 2.08 5.15 -3.55
N ILE A 236 3.03 6.09 -3.77
CA ILE A 236 4.46 5.85 -3.61
C ILE A 236 4.78 5.58 -2.14
N ARG A 237 4.30 6.45 -1.23
CA ARG A 237 4.52 6.30 0.22
C ARG A 237 4.00 4.95 0.73
N ALA A 238 2.78 4.57 0.33
CA ALA A 238 2.21 3.28 0.70
C ALA A 238 3.05 2.10 0.19
N ALA A 239 3.50 2.15 -1.09
CA ALA A 239 4.36 1.12 -1.66
C ALA A 239 5.69 0.99 -0.91
N TYR A 240 6.34 2.09 -0.58
CA TYR A 240 7.63 2.10 0.09
C TYR A 240 7.54 1.69 1.57
N ALA A 241 6.43 2.03 2.24
CA ALA A 241 6.19 1.64 3.62
C ALA A 241 5.87 0.16 3.79
N THR A 242 4.95 -0.35 2.96
CA THR A 242 4.32 -1.67 3.16
C THR A 242 4.70 -2.72 2.11
N GLY A 243 5.44 -2.32 1.07
CA GLY A 243 5.68 -3.16 -0.10
C GLY A 243 4.46 -3.29 -1.04
N ARG A 244 3.35 -2.57 -0.77
CA ARG A 244 2.14 -2.58 -1.62
C ARG A 244 1.61 -1.18 -1.81
N GLY A 245 1.30 -0.82 -3.07
CA GLY A 245 0.75 0.50 -3.39
C GLY A 245 0.11 0.54 -4.76
N LYS A 246 -0.57 1.64 -5.06
CA LYS A 246 -1.15 1.93 -6.37
C LYS A 246 -0.66 3.29 -6.81
N ILE A 247 0.00 3.35 -7.94
CA ILE A 247 0.57 4.57 -8.52
C ILE A 247 -0.19 4.88 -9.79
N THR A 248 -0.81 6.05 -9.85
CA THR A 248 -1.45 6.53 -11.07
C THR A 248 -0.41 7.18 -11.96
N LEU A 249 -0.23 6.62 -13.14
CA LEU A 249 0.71 7.10 -14.15
C LEU A 249 -0.08 7.66 -15.34
N ARG A 250 0.29 8.86 -15.75
CA ARG A 250 -0.33 9.59 -16.85
C ARG A 250 0.69 9.83 -17.95
N GLY A 251 0.29 9.68 -19.20
CA GLY A 251 1.08 10.08 -20.36
C GLY A 251 1.22 11.61 -20.40
N ARG A 252 2.32 12.09 -20.97
CA ARG A 252 2.53 13.53 -21.17
C ARG A 252 1.85 13.99 -22.44
N ALA A 253 0.93 14.94 -22.28
CA ALA A 253 0.18 15.53 -23.38
C ALA A 253 0.23 17.06 -23.28
N GLU A 254 0.36 17.73 -24.41
CA GLU A 254 0.41 19.18 -24.53
C GLU A 254 -0.71 19.66 -25.47
N ILE A 255 -1.38 20.76 -25.11
CA ILE A 255 -2.38 21.39 -25.96
C ILE A 255 -1.69 22.53 -26.71
N ILE A 256 -1.72 22.44 -28.03
CA ILE A 256 -1.07 23.41 -28.92
C ILE A 256 -2.12 24.15 -29.75
N GLU A 257 -2.08 25.48 -29.74
CA GLU A 257 -2.91 26.30 -30.61
C GLU A 257 -2.23 26.51 -31.96
N LYS A 258 -2.92 26.13 -33.06
CA LYS A 258 -2.45 26.33 -34.42
C LYS A 258 -2.74 27.79 -34.91
N LYS A 259 -1.99 28.27 -35.84
CA LYS A 259 -2.15 29.63 -36.46
C LYS A 259 -3.56 29.89 -37.01
N ASN A 260 -4.33 28.88 -37.28
CA ASN A 260 -5.72 28.96 -37.76
C ASN A 260 -6.78 28.98 -36.65
N GLY A 261 -6.38 29.11 -35.37
CA GLY A 261 -7.28 29.09 -34.20
C GLY A 261 -7.89 27.72 -33.87
N ARG A 262 -7.32 26.63 -34.43
CA ARG A 262 -7.67 25.25 -34.02
C ARG A 262 -6.66 24.76 -33.02
N TYR A 263 -7.08 23.83 -32.19
CA TYR A 263 -6.25 23.17 -31.19
C TYR A 263 -5.88 21.75 -31.63
N GLU A 264 -4.70 21.31 -31.21
CA GLU A 264 -4.28 19.92 -31.26
C GLU A 264 -3.76 19.49 -29.90
N ILE A 265 -3.96 18.21 -29.56
CA ILE A 265 -3.36 17.57 -28.40
C ILE A 265 -2.19 16.74 -28.93
N LEU A 266 -0.99 17.05 -28.47
CA LEU A 266 0.24 16.34 -28.78
C LEU A 266 0.60 15.45 -27.61
N ILE A 267 0.68 14.11 -27.83
CA ILE A 267 1.13 13.14 -26.84
C ILE A 267 2.55 12.71 -27.19
N ASN A 268 3.50 12.98 -26.30
CA ASN A 268 4.94 12.69 -26.45
C ASN A 268 5.41 11.55 -25.58
N GLU A 269 4.68 11.21 -24.50
CA GLU A 269 4.98 10.09 -23.63
C GLU A 269 3.70 9.35 -23.27
N ILE A 270 3.76 8.02 -23.22
CA ILE A 270 2.65 7.16 -22.79
C ILE A 270 3.02 6.44 -21.50
N PRO A 271 2.04 6.01 -20.69
CA PRO A 271 2.31 5.28 -19.48
C PRO A 271 3.12 4.00 -19.73
N TYR A 272 3.94 3.63 -18.76
CA TYR A 272 4.77 2.43 -18.80
C TYR A 272 3.96 1.16 -19.07
N MET A 273 4.45 0.29 -19.97
CA MET A 273 3.81 -0.96 -20.42
C MET A 273 2.52 -0.77 -21.24
N VAL A 274 2.15 0.43 -21.61
CA VAL A 274 1.05 0.69 -22.55
C VAL A 274 1.52 0.50 -23.97
N ASN A 275 0.74 -0.21 -24.76
CA ASN A 275 0.97 -0.38 -26.18
C ASN A 275 0.40 0.82 -26.95
N LYS A 276 1.27 1.51 -27.74
CA LYS A 276 0.89 2.74 -28.46
C LYS A 276 -0.20 2.49 -29.50
N THR A 277 -0.11 1.46 -30.31
CA THR A 277 -1.10 1.14 -31.34
C THR A 277 -2.46 0.85 -30.74
N ARG A 278 -2.54 0.04 -29.67
CA ARG A 278 -3.81 -0.23 -28.96
C ARG A 278 -4.41 1.01 -28.31
N LEU A 279 -3.58 1.91 -27.80
CA LEU A 279 -4.03 3.19 -27.28
C LEU A 279 -4.70 4.02 -28.39
N ILE A 280 -4.06 4.14 -29.55
CA ILE A 280 -4.59 4.87 -30.73
C ILE A 280 -5.90 4.24 -31.21
N GLU A 281 -5.95 2.92 -31.36
CA GLU A 281 -7.16 2.18 -31.72
C GLU A 281 -8.30 2.42 -30.71
N SER A 282 -8.00 2.34 -29.41
CA SER A 282 -9.00 2.61 -28.35
C SER A 282 -9.55 4.04 -28.42
N ILE A 283 -8.72 5.04 -28.71
CA ILE A 283 -9.17 6.42 -28.90
C ILE A 283 -10.09 6.50 -30.13
N ALA A 284 -9.72 5.90 -31.24
CA ALA A 284 -10.53 5.88 -32.48
C ALA A 284 -11.89 5.22 -32.25
N ASP A 285 -11.94 4.09 -31.55
CA ASP A 285 -13.17 3.39 -31.20
C ASP A 285 -14.09 4.26 -30.30
N LEU A 286 -13.55 4.93 -29.29
CA LEU A 286 -14.31 5.83 -28.41
C LEU A 286 -14.88 7.03 -29.17
N VAL A 287 -14.18 7.54 -30.19
CA VAL A 287 -14.70 8.60 -31.07
C VAL A 287 -15.83 8.06 -31.97
N LYS A 288 -15.67 6.87 -32.54
CA LYS A 288 -16.68 6.20 -33.35
C LYS A 288 -17.95 5.91 -32.55
N ASP A 289 -17.81 5.48 -31.31
CA ASP A 289 -18.90 5.19 -30.39
C ASP A 289 -19.52 6.45 -29.77
N LYS A 290 -19.05 7.65 -30.15
CA LYS A 290 -19.48 8.96 -29.64
C LYS A 290 -19.35 9.11 -28.12
N ARG A 291 -18.45 8.38 -27.49
CA ARG A 291 -18.12 8.51 -26.07
C ARG A 291 -17.12 9.65 -25.81
N ILE A 292 -16.29 9.97 -26.81
CA ILE A 292 -15.46 11.17 -26.84
C ILE A 292 -15.85 11.96 -28.08
N GLU A 293 -16.34 13.15 -27.86
CA GLU A 293 -16.68 14.09 -28.93
C GLU A 293 -15.63 15.19 -29.00
N GLY A 294 -15.53 15.87 -30.16
CA GLY A 294 -14.60 16.98 -30.33
C GLY A 294 -13.28 16.66 -31.02
N ILE A 295 -12.99 15.40 -31.30
CA ILE A 295 -11.83 14.99 -32.12
C ILE A 295 -12.20 15.03 -33.59
N SER A 296 -11.36 15.69 -34.44
CA SER A 296 -11.53 15.72 -35.88
C SER A 296 -10.63 14.74 -36.61
N ASP A 297 -9.40 14.51 -36.14
CA ASP A 297 -8.43 13.58 -36.72
C ASP A 297 -7.48 13.05 -35.67
N LEU A 298 -6.88 11.88 -35.93
CA LEU A 298 -5.96 11.20 -35.04
C LEU A 298 -4.83 10.57 -35.88
N ASN A 299 -3.64 11.08 -35.69
CA ASN A 299 -2.45 10.67 -36.47
C ASN A 299 -1.29 10.26 -35.57
N ASP A 300 -0.58 9.21 -35.98
CA ASP A 300 0.71 8.82 -35.42
C ASP A 300 1.84 9.37 -36.30
N GLU A 301 2.53 10.37 -35.80
CA GLU A 301 3.69 11.00 -36.46
C GLU A 301 5.02 10.59 -35.81
N SER A 302 5.02 9.51 -35.02
CA SER A 302 6.23 9.01 -34.36
C SER A 302 7.28 8.55 -35.35
N SER A 303 8.52 8.90 -35.09
CA SER A 303 9.66 8.45 -35.88
C SER A 303 10.94 8.41 -35.04
N SER A 304 11.99 7.76 -35.56
CA SER A 304 13.31 7.74 -34.89
C SER A 304 13.94 9.14 -34.74
N ARG A 305 13.47 10.15 -35.51
CA ARG A 305 13.97 11.54 -35.44
C ARG A 305 13.14 12.41 -34.49
N THR A 306 11.82 12.21 -34.48
CA THR A 306 10.89 13.03 -33.70
C THR A 306 10.58 12.44 -32.32
N GLY A 307 10.98 11.20 -32.07
CA GLY A 307 10.54 10.43 -30.95
C GLY A 307 9.05 10.06 -31.05
N MET A 308 8.40 9.75 -29.93
CA MET A 308 6.97 9.49 -29.84
C MET A 308 6.20 10.78 -30.13
N LYS A 309 5.21 10.71 -31.02
CA LYS A 309 4.41 11.87 -31.42
C LYS A 309 3.04 11.43 -31.94
N ILE A 310 2.04 11.38 -31.07
CA ILE A 310 0.65 11.15 -31.42
C ILE A 310 -0.06 12.50 -31.45
N VAL A 311 -0.68 12.85 -32.59
CA VAL A 311 -1.35 14.13 -32.81
C VAL A 311 -2.85 13.91 -32.89
N ILE A 312 -3.60 14.58 -32.02
CA ILE A 312 -5.07 14.56 -31.97
C ILE A 312 -5.57 15.95 -32.34
N GLU A 313 -6.17 16.10 -33.51
CA GLU A 313 -6.76 17.35 -33.97
C GLU A 313 -8.13 17.58 -33.35
N ILE A 314 -8.35 18.77 -32.80
CA ILE A 314 -9.61 19.12 -32.12
C ILE A 314 -10.50 19.92 -33.07
N LYS A 315 -11.82 19.63 -33.05
CA LYS A 315 -12.85 20.41 -33.77
C LYS A 315 -12.87 21.84 -33.25
N LYS A 316 -13.24 22.80 -34.13
CA LYS A 316 -13.21 24.23 -33.81
C LYS A 316 -14.06 24.61 -32.59
N ASP A 317 -15.16 23.90 -32.39
CA ASP A 317 -16.16 24.23 -31.35
C ASP A 317 -15.98 23.39 -30.07
N ALA A 318 -14.92 22.56 -30.02
CA ALA A 318 -14.64 21.68 -28.85
C ALA A 318 -13.55 22.27 -27.95
N ASN A 319 -13.73 22.11 -26.65
CA ASN A 319 -12.74 22.51 -25.64
C ASN A 319 -11.65 21.42 -25.53
N PRO A 320 -10.38 21.73 -25.87
CA PRO A 320 -9.32 20.74 -25.87
C PRO A 320 -9.01 20.15 -24.48
N GLN A 321 -9.23 20.94 -23.40
CA GLN A 321 -9.02 20.46 -22.04
C GLN A 321 -10.06 19.41 -21.63
N VAL A 322 -11.30 19.59 -22.06
CA VAL A 322 -12.38 18.61 -21.80
C VAL A 322 -12.07 17.30 -22.54
N VAL A 323 -11.64 17.38 -23.80
CA VAL A 323 -11.25 16.21 -24.59
C VAL A 323 -10.07 15.50 -23.93
N LEU A 324 -9.02 16.23 -23.51
CA LEU A 324 -7.87 15.66 -22.83
C LEU A 324 -8.26 14.95 -21.53
N ASN A 325 -9.16 15.54 -20.72
CA ASN A 325 -9.66 14.93 -19.50
C ASN A 325 -10.47 13.65 -19.79
N GLN A 326 -11.23 13.62 -20.87
CA GLN A 326 -11.94 12.41 -21.32
C GLN A 326 -10.96 11.31 -21.76
N LEU A 327 -9.87 11.66 -22.48
CA LEU A 327 -8.81 10.72 -22.85
C LEU A 327 -8.18 10.07 -21.61
N TYR A 328 -7.81 10.86 -20.60
CA TYR A 328 -7.30 10.34 -19.34
C TYR A 328 -8.29 9.43 -18.60
N ARG A 329 -9.57 9.70 -18.71
CA ARG A 329 -10.61 8.94 -18.01
C ARG A 329 -10.97 7.63 -18.70
N TYR A 330 -10.99 7.60 -20.02
CA TYR A 330 -11.55 6.48 -20.79
C TYR A 330 -10.51 5.63 -21.52
N THR A 331 -9.25 6.03 -21.53
CA THR A 331 -8.16 5.31 -22.22
C THR A 331 -6.99 5.03 -21.29
N GLN A 332 -6.06 4.21 -21.77
CA GLN A 332 -4.79 3.93 -21.07
C GLN A 332 -3.77 5.09 -21.16
N LEU A 333 -4.17 6.30 -21.62
CA LEU A 333 -3.34 7.50 -21.47
C LEU A 333 -3.13 7.87 -20.00
N GLN A 334 -4.01 7.41 -19.12
CA GLN A 334 -3.79 7.32 -17.68
C GLN A 334 -4.08 5.88 -17.22
N ASP A 335 -3.14 5.27 -16.52
CA ASP A 335 -3.26 3.92 -16.01
C ASP A 335 -2.77 3.81 -14.57
N THR A 336 -3.10 2.72 -13.89
CA THR A 336 -2.69 2.48 -12.50
C THR A 336 -1.70 1.34 -12.44
N VAL A 337 -0.50 1.63 -12.01
CA VAL A 337 0.55 0.65 -11.72
C VAL A 337 0.35 0.12 -10.30
N GLY A 338 -0.05 -1.13 -10.17
CA GLY A 338 -0.12 -1.82 -8.87
C GLY A 338 1.27 -2.28 -8.45
N VAL A 339 1.82 -1.70 -7.38
CA VAL A 339 3.14 -2.07 -6.86
C VAL A 339 3.01 -3.22 -5.87
N ILE A 340 3.83 -4.24 -6.05
CA ILE A 340 3.99 -5.39 -5.14
C ILE A 340 5.49 -5.69 -5.06
N MET A 341 6.12 -5.27 -3.97
CA MET A 341 7.57 -5.41 -3.75
C MET A 341 7.89 -6.77 -3.14
N LEU A 342 7.60 -7.83 -3.89
CA LEU A 342 7.83 -9.22 -3.52
C LEU A 342 9.11 -9.72 -4.20
N ALA A 343 10.06 -10.22 -3.43
CA ALA A 343 11.28 -10.85 -3.93
C ALA A 343 11.71 -12.02 -3.04
N LEU A 344 12.64 -12.83 -3.50
CA LEU A 344 13.24 -13.92 -2.73
C LEU A 344 14.34 -13.33 -1.83
N ASP A 345 14.24 -13.60 -0.53
CA ASP A 345 15.26 -13.34 0.50
C ASP A 345 15.71 -14.70 1.05
N ASP A 346 16.90 -15.15 0.66
CA ASP A 346 17.43 -16.49 0.91
C ASP A 346 16.44 -17.61 0.53
N GLY A 347 15.89 -17.53 -0.69
CA GLY A 347 14.94 -18.51 -1.23
C GLY A 347 13.52 -18.40 -0.68
N VAL A 348 13.24 -17.50 0.26
CA VAL A 348 11.91 -17.29 0.85
C VAL A 348 11.23 -16.06 0.23
N PRO A 349 10.04 -16.18 -0.36
CA PRO A 349 9.33 -15.05 -0.91
C PRO A 349 8.81 -14.12 0.20
N LYS A 350 9.23 -12.86 0.17
CA LYS A 350 8.86 -11.84 1.16
C LYS A 350 8.41 -10.55 0.46
N ILE A 351 7.34 -9.94 0.97
CA ILE A 351 6.99 -8.56 0.62
C ILE A 351 7.80 -7.65 1.52
N MET A 352 8.57 -6.75 0.94
CA MET A 352 9.53 -5.92 1.65
C MET A 352 9.24 -4.44 1.44
N SER A 353 9.55 -3.62 2.44
CA SER A 353 9.59 -2.16 2.31
C SER A 353 10.79 -1.73 1.46
N LEU A 354 10.81 -0.48 1.00
CA LEU A 354 11.96 0.08 0.29
C LEU A 354 13.24 -0.01 1.15
N LYS A 355 13.14 0.38 2.43
CA LYS A 355 14.27 0.33 3.38
C LYS A 355 14.82 -1.09 3.50
N THR A 356 13.95 -2.08 3.70
CA THR A 356 14.37 -3.49 3.84
C THR A 356 15.06 -4.02 2.58
N MET A 357 14.58 -3.68 1.38
CA MET A 357 15.26 -4.08 0.13
C MET A 357 16.65 -3.47 0.01
N MET A 358 16.80 -2.19 0.40
CA MET A 358 18.10 -1.52 0.42
C MET A 358 19.05 -2.14 1.44
N GLU A 359 18.57 -2.45 2.65
CA GLU A 359 19.34 -3.11 3.70
C GLU A 359 19.87 -4.47 3.22
N ARG A 360 19.00 -5.33 2.64
CA ARG A 360 19.42 -6.65 2.12
C ARG A 360 20.46 -6.55 1.01
N TYR A 361 20.31 -5.57 0.12
CA TYR A 361 21.30 -5.33 -0.92
C TYR A 361 22.64 -4.86 -0.33
N ILE A 362 22.65 -3.92 0.63
CA ILE A 362 23.87 -3.44 1.29
C ILE A 362 24.57 -4.57 2.04
N GLU A 363 23.83 -5.38 2.80
CA GLU A 363 24.36 -6.56 3.50
C GLU A 363 25.04 -7.53 2.51
N PHE A 364 24.38 -7.78 1.37
CA PHE A 364 24.95 -8.64 0.33
C PHE A 364 26.22 -8.04 -0.28
N GLN A 365 26.25 -6.73 -0.57
CA GLN A 365 27.45 -6.08 -1.09
C GLN A 365 28.63 -6.14 -0.08
N MET A 366 28.35 -5.98 1.20
CA MET A 366 29.37 -6.16 2.24
C MET A 366 29.94 -7.59 2.23
N GLN A 367 29.11 -8.62 2.03
CA GLN A 367 29.57 -10.00 1.88
C GLN A 367 30.43 -10.19 0.63
N VAL A 368 30.00 -9.64 -0.52
CA VAL A 368 30.76 -9.70 -1.78
C VAL A 368 32.14 -9.06 -1.61
N ILE A 369 32.22 -7.88 -0.97
CA ILE A 369 33.50 -7.20 -0.72
C ILE A 369 34.39 -8.02 0.22
N ARG A 370 33.85 -8.58 1.32
CA ARG A 370 34.65 -9.42 2.22
C ARG A 370 35.20 -10.67 1.50
N ARG A 371 34.37 -11.34 0.72
CA ARG A 371 34.78 -12.54 -0.05
C ARG A 371 35.82 -12.18 -1.11
N ARG A 372 35.62 -11.10 -1.87
CA ARG A 372 36.58 -10.56 -2.83
C ARG A 372 37.92 -10.26 -2.14
N THR A 373 37.88 -9.52 -1.03
CA THR A 373 39.10 -9.14 -0.30
C THR A 373 39.83 -10.35 0.30
N ALA A 374 39.08 -11.34 0.81
CA ALA A 374 39.70 -12.60 1.31
C ALA A 374 40.37 -13.37 0.17
N PHE A 375 39.76 -13.42 -1.03
CA PHE A 375 40.35 -14.05 -2.21
C PHE A 375 41.64 -13.30 -2.63
N ASP A 376 41.56 -11.97 -2.73
CA ASP A 376 42.69 -11.14 -3.13
C ASP A 376 43.81 -11.19 -2.08
N LEU A 377 43.48 -11.20 -0.79
CA LEU A 377 44.46 -11.41 0.31
C LEU A 377 45.18 -12.76 0.19
N LYS A 378 44.41 -13.84 -0.06
CA LYS A 378 45.01 -15.18 -0.26
C LYS A 378 45.99 -15.16 -1.42
N LYS A 379 45.57 -14.57 -2.56
CA LYS A 379 46.45 -14.47 -3.75
C LYS A 379 47.68 -13.58 -3.51
N ALA A 380 47.51 -12.47 -2.79
CA ALA A 380 48.62 -11.60 -2.43
C ALA A 380 49.63 -12.33 -1.51
N LYS A 381 49.18 -13.06 -0.49
CA LYS A 381 50.02 -13.86 0.40
C LYS A 381 50.74 -15.03 -0.34
N GLU A 382 50.01 -15.72 -1.25
CA GLU A 382 50.67 -16.75 -2.11
C GLU A 382 51.75 -16.14 -2.98
N ARG A 383 51.56 -14.93 -3.51
CA ARG A 383 52.53 -14.22 -4.33
C ARG A 383 53.69 -13.68 -3.50
N GLU A 384 53.42 -13.06 -2.35
CA GLU A 384 54.45 -12.59 -1.39
C GLU A 384 55.38 -13.71 -1.01
N HIS A 385 54.81 -14.87 -0.62
CA HIS A 385 55.55 -16.06 -0.23
C HIS A 385 56.55 -16.54 -1.31
N ILE A 386 56.12 -16.55 -2.59
CA ILE A 386 56.99 -16.89 -3.72
C ILE A 386 58.07 -15.81 -3.90
N LEU A 387 57.75 -14.51 -3.81
CA LEU A 387 58.69 -13.42 -3.99
C LEU A 387 59.73 -13.35 -2.87
N GLU A 388 59.33 -13.64 -1.63
CA GLU A 388 60.27 -13.78 -0.50
C GLU A 388 61.31 -14.90 -0.73
N GLY A 389 60.84 -16.03 -1.28
CA GLY A 389 61.72 -17.11 -1.70
C GLY A 389 62.70 -16.69 -2.81
N LEU A 390 62.20 -15.99 -3.82
CA LEU A 390 63.02 -15.45 -4.91
C LEU A 390 64.03 -14.41 -4.44
N HIS A 391 63.63 -13.47 -3.57
CA HIS A 391 64.50 -12.45 -2.99
C HIS A 391 65.65 -13.10 -2.21
N LYS A 392 65.34 -14.07 -1.31
CA LYS A 392 66.33 -14.85 -0.58
C LYS A 392 67.24 -15.66 -1.52
N ALA A 393 66.70 -16.22 -2.61
CA ALA A 393 67.45 -17.00 -3.57
C ALA A 393 68.46 -16.14 -4.37
N VAL A 394 68.20 -14.86 -4.60
CA VAL A 394 69.13 -13.94 -5.28
C VAL A 394 70.41 -13.72 -4.49
N ASP A 395 70.33 -13.65 -3.16
CA ASP A 395 71.50 -13.47 -2.29
C ASP A 395 72.46 -14.68 -2.31
N ILE A 396 71.91 -15.86 -2.61
CA ILE A 396 72.64 -17.11 -2.64
C ILE A 396 72.62 -17.81 -4.00
N VAL A 397 72.48 -17.03 -5.07
CA VAL A 397 72.19 -17.51 -6.43
C VAL A 397 73.32 -18.42 -6.98
N ASP A 398 74.55 -18.06 -6.71
CA ASP A 398 75.69 -18.88 -7.17
C ASP A 398 75.75 -20.27 -6.56
N GLU A 399 75.35 -20.40 -5.31
CA GLU A 399 75.26 -21.71 -4.61
C GLU A 399 74.09 -22.54 -5.14
N ILE A 400 72.93 -21.87 -5.44
CA ILE A 400 71.75 -22.49 -6.04
C ILE A 400 72.12 -23.02 -7.43
N ILE A 401 72.74 -22.21 -8.28
CA ILE A 401 73.19 -22.58 -9.62
C ILE A 401 74.14 -23.78 -9.55
N ALA A 402 75.16 -23.78 -8.62
CA ALA A 402 76.05 -24.89 -8.44
C ALA A 402 75.35 -26.17 -8.05
N THR A 403 74.36 -26.09 -7.14
CA THR A 403 73.51 -27.20 -6.70
C THR A 403 72.66 -27.76 -7.86
N ILE A 404 71.97 -26.93 -8.62
CA ILE A 404 71.18 -27.36 -9.77
C ILE A 404 72.04 -28.01 -10.84
N ARG A 405 73.25 -27.51 -11.11
CA ARG A 405 74.19 -28.09 -12.08
C ARG A 405 74.77 -29.44 -11.61
N ALA A 406 74.84 -29.68 -10.32
CA ALA A 406 75.34 -30.95 -9.74
C ALA A 406 74.30 -32.10 -9.88
N CYS A 407 72.99 -31.73 -10.03
CA CYS A 407 71.96 -32.73 -10.21
C CYS A 407 72.03 -33.39 -11.58
N LYS A 408 72.02 -34.76 -11.58
CA LYS A 408 72.10 -35.56 -12.80
C LYS A 408 70.70 -35.91 -13.37
N GLY A 409 69.64 -35.65 -12.61
CA GLY A 409 68.22 -35.88 -12.96
C GLY A 409 67.55 -34.64 -13.55
N GLY A 410 66.28 -34.74 -13.74
CA GLY A 410 65.51 -33.69 -14.33
C GLY A 410 65.05 -32.62 -13.31
N PHE A 411 64.08 -31.82 -13.72
CA PHE A 411 63.52 -30.68 -12.98
C PHE A 411 63.10 -31.08 -11.53
N ALA A 412 62.49 -32.24 -11.33
CA ALA A 412 62.04 -32.71 -10.01
C ALA A 412 63.20 -32.93 -9.02
N GLU A 413 64.35 -33.49 -9.49
CA GLU A 413 65.52 -33.66 -8.68
C GLU A 413 66.20 -32.34 -8.31
N ALA A 414 66.25 -31.40 -9.25
CA ALA A 414 66.76 -30.05 -9.02
C ALA A 414 65.89 -29.29 -7.98
N ARG A 415 64.56 -29.39 -8.08
CA ARG A 415 63.63 -28.83 -7.08
C ARG A 415 63.90 -29.43 -5.69
N GLN A 416 63.96 -30.73 -5.59
CA GLN A 416 64.24 -31.41 -4.32
C GLN A 416 65.60 -31.01 -3.72
N ALA A 417 66.63 -30.93 -4.52
CA ALA A 417 67.96 -30.52 -4.06
C ALA A 417 67.98 -29.06 -3.55
N VAL A 418 67.20 -28.16 -4.16
CA VAL A 418 67.05 -26.76 -3.68
C VAL A 418 66.28 -26.73 -2.35
N MET A 419 65.29 -27.56 -2.19
CA MET A 419 64.53 -27.69 -0.94
C MET A 419 65.47 -28.21 0.20
N ASP A 420 66.15 -29.31 -0.03
CA ASP A 420 66.92 -29.96 0.97
C ASP A 420 68.18 -29.15 1.42
N ASN A 421 68.78 -28.41 0.49
CA ASN A 421 70.06 -27.68 0.80
C ASN A 421 69.81 -26.27 1.35
N PHE A 422 68.68 -25.59 0.96
CA PHE A 422 68.51 -24.18 1.30
C PHE A 422 67.22 -23.91 2.13
N GLY A 423 66.45 -24.97 2.42
CA GLY A 423 65.28 -24.87 3.29
C GLY A 423 64.10 -24.09 2.67
N PHE A 424 64.02 -24.05 1.33
CA PHE A 424 62.84 -23.53 0.61
C PHE A 424 61.73 -24.59 0.60
N ASP A 425 60.50 -24.17 0.59
CA ASP A 425 59.37 -25.08 0.33
C ASP A 425 59.21 -25.41 -1.14
N GLU A 426 58.24 -26.28 -1.44
CA GLU A 426 58.00 -26.80 -2.78
C GLU A 426 57.64 -25.68 -3.79
N LEU A 427 56.79 -24.72 -3.39
CA LEU A 427 56.33 -23.60 -4.25
C LEU A 427 57.48 -22.62 -4.53
N GLN A 428 58.30 -22.29 -3.52
CA GLN A 428 59.46 -21.45 -3.65
C GLN A 428 60.53 -22.11 -4.49
N ALA A 429 60.86 -23.37 -4.23
CA ALA A 429 61.86 -24.13 -4.98
C ALA A 429 61.45 -24.30 -6.47
N ASP A 430 60.16 -24.55 -6.72
CA ASP A 430 59.62 -24.62 -8.10
C ASP A 430 59.81 -23.30 -8.84
N ALA A 431 59.52 -22.15 -8.18
CA ALA A 431 59.73 -20.82 -8.75
C ALA A 431 61.21 -20.50 -9.01
N ILE A 432 62.08 -20.89 -8.08
CA ILE A 432 63.54 -20.70 -8.19
C ILE A 432 64.09 -21.51 -9.35
N VAL A 433 63.76 -22.79 -9.48
CA VAL A 433 64.25 -23.65 -10.58
C VAL A 433 63.76 -23.22 -11.94
N LYS A 434 62.56 -22.60 -12.02
CA LYS A 434 62.00 -21.98 -13.24
C LYS A 434 62.54 -20.60 -13.52
N LEU A 435 63.37 -20.03 -12.66
CA LEU A 435 63.85 -18.66 -12.81
C LEU A 435 64.71 -18.47 -14.05
N GLN A 436 64.39 -17.53 -14.88
CA GLN A 436 65.15 -17.17 -16.09
C GLN A 436 66.41 -16.37 -15.66
N LEU A 437 67.59 -16.73 -16.21
CA LEU A 437 68.86 -16.06 -15.89
C LEU A 437 68.81 -14.53 -16.11
N GLY A 438 68.05 -14.03 -17.02
CA GLY A 438 67.85 -12.57 -17.26
C GLY A 438 67.21 -11.85 -16.07
N ARG A 439 66.47 -12.53 -15.21
CA ARG A 439 65.85 -11.95 -14.00
C ARG A 439 66.80 -11.75 -12.83
N LEU A 440 68.03 -12.22 -12.97
CA LEU A 440 69.16 -11.98 -12.00
C LEU A 440 69.83 -10.60 -12.26
N ALA A 441 69.44 -9.86 -13.25
CA ALA A 441 69.98 -8.52 -13.48
C ALA A 441 69.54 -7.54 -12.36
N GLY A 442 70.43 -6.66 -11.92
CA GLY A 442 70.19 -5.79 -10.77
C GLY A 442 68.93 -4.92 -10.86
N LEU A 443 68.50 -4.57 -12.08
CA LEU A 443 67.21 -3.86 -12.30
C LEU A 443 65.99 -4.72 -12.03
N GLU A 444 66.08 -6.03 -12.24
CA GLU A 444 64.97 -6.99 -11.97
C GLU A 444 64.86 -7.31 -10.47
N ILE A 445 65.97 -7.26 -9.75
CA ILE A 445 65.97 -7.42 -8.28
C ILE A 445 65.25 -6.26 -7.62
N LEU A 446 65.54 -5.02 -8.06
CA LEU A 446 64.81 -3.85 -7.58
C LEU A 446 63.28 -3.92 -7.85
N LYS A 447 62.88 -4.53 -8.98
CA LYS A 447 61.45 -4.77 -9.25
C LYS A 447 60.82 -5.79 -8.28
N ILE A 448 61.53 -6.84 -7.92
CA ILE A 448 61.10 -7.82 -6.91
C ILE A 448 60.93 -7.16 -5.55
N GLU A 449 61.86 -6.29 -5.14
CA GLU A 449 61.75 -5.56 -3.89
C GLU A 449 60.58 -4.58 -3.90
N GLN A 450 60.38 -3.84 -5.01
CA GLN A 450 59.25 -2.96 -5.18
C GLN A 450 57.92 -3.71 -5.15
N GLU A 451 57.78 -4.81 -5.92
CA GLU A 451 56.58 -5.68 -5.92
C GLU A 451 56.30 -6.24 -4.52
N LEU A 452 57.31 -6.63 -3.75
CA LEU A 452 57.20 -7.10 -2.36
C LEU A 452 56.67 -5.95 -1.45
N GLY A 453 57.18 -4.76 -1.60
CA GLY A 453 56.72 -3.58 -0.85
C GLY A 453 55.24 -3.25 -1.13
N GLU A 454 54.85 -3.25 -2.41
CA GLU A 454 53.45 -3.01 -2.86
C GLU A 454 52.50 -4.11 -2.34
N LEU A 455 52.94 -5.40 -2.42
CA LEU A 455 52.13 -6.52 -1.91
C LEU A 455 51.93 -6.45 -0.40
N ARG A 456 52.99 -6.14 0.37
CA ARG A 456 52.85 -6.01 1.83
C ARG A 456 51.93 -4.88 2.24
N ALA A 457 51.97 -3.75 1.52
CA ALA A 457 51.02 -2.67 1.73
C ALA A 457 49.59 -3.10 1.41
N ALA A 458 49.38 -3.81 0.28
CA ALA A 458 48.09 -4.35 -0.10
C ALA A 458 47.56 -5.40 0.88
N ILE A 459 48.44 -6.30 1.39
CA ILE A 459 48.07 -7.30 2.41
C ILE A 459 47.60 -6.61 3.69
N ALA A 460 48.31 -5.58 4.16
CA ALA A 460 47.91 -4.83 5.35
C ALA A 460 46.56 -4.13 5.15
N ASP A 461 46.31 -3.55 3.95
CA ASP A 461 45.01 -2.94 3.60
C ASP A 461 43.88 -3.99 3.55
N TYR A 462 44.10 -5.14 2.93
CA TYR A 462 43.13 -6.23 2.90
C TYR A 462 42.79 -6.80 4.29
N GLU A 463 43.80 -6.91 5.17
CA GLU A 463 43.59 -7.34 6.56
C GLU A 463 42.82 -6.31 7.36
N ASP A 464 43.06 -5.01 7.16
CA ASP A 464 42.26 -3.94 7.77
C ASP A 464 40.83 -3.94 7.27
N ILE A 465 40.60 -4.08 5.96
CA ILE A 465 39.26 -4.17 5.38
C ILE A 465 38.49 -5.34 6.00
N LEU A 466 39.10 -6.50 6.15
CA LEU A 466 38.45 -7.69 6.73
C LEU A 466 38.18 -7.56 8.24
N ALA A 467 38.96 -6.76 8.95
CA ALA A 467 38.84 -6.56 10.39
C ALA A 467 37.86 -5.43 10.76
N ASN A 468 37.56 -4.50 9.82
CA ASN A 468 36.82 -3.28 10.10
C ASN A 468 35.58 -3.14 9.21
N ASP A 469 34.39 -3.31 9.79
CA ASP A 469 33.10 -3.20 9.09
C ASP A 469 32.85 -1.82 8.51
N GLU A 470 33.31 -0.74 9.17
CA GLU A 470 33.19 0.61 8.66
C GLU A 470 34.01 0.82 7.38
N HIS A 471 35.16 0.18 7.27
CA HIS A 471 35.94 0.19 6.05
C HIS A 471 35.19 -0.47 4.88
N VAL A 472 34.58 -1.64 5.14
CA VAL A 472 33.74 -2.33 4.16
C VAL A 472 32.56 -1.45 3.70
N LYS A 473 31.87 -0.79 4.63
CA LYS A 473 30.76 0.14 4.31
C LYS A 473 31.22 1.32 3.43
N ASN A 474 32.41 1.87 3.74
CA ASN A 474 32.97 2.97 2.94
C ASN A 474 33.32 2.54 1.52
N ILE A 475 33.78 1.28 1.33
CA ILE A 475 34.00 0.71 0.00
C ILE A 475 32.67 0.57 -0.74
N VAL A 476 31.61 0.05 -0.07
CA VAL A 476 30.25 -0.01 -0.67
C VAL A 476 29.79 1.38 -1.14
N LYS A 477 29.93 2.40 -0.29
CA LYS A 477 29.58 3.79 -0.65
C LYS A 477 30.34 4.30 -1.86
N THR A 478 31.65 4.08 -1.87
CA THR A 478 32.53 4.53 -2.97
C THR A 478 32.19 3.82 -4.28
N ASP A 479 32.00 2.50 -4.23
CA ASP A 479 31.63 1.71 -5.40
C ASP A 479 30.29 2.16 -5.98
N LEU A 480 29.27 2.34 -5.14
CA LEU A 480 27.93 2.80 -5.55
C LEU A 480 27.97 4.22 -6.12
N THR A 481 28.68 5.14 -5.46
CA THR A 481 28.80 6.53 -5.93
C THR A 481 29.50 6.60 -7.28
N THR A 482 30.60 5.85 -7.44
CA THR A 482 31.33 5.77 -8.72
C THR A 482 30.43 5.25 -9.86
N LEU A 483 29.57 4.27 -9.57
CA LEU A 483 28.61 3.75 -10.56
C LEU A 483 27.53 4.77 -10.89
N ALA A 484 27.02 5.49 -9.88
CA ALA A 484 26.04 6.55 -10.10
C ALA A 484 26.60 7.71 -10.92
N ASP A 485 27.87 8.07 -10.73
CA ASP A 485 28.54 9.09 -11.53
C ASP A 485 28.76 8.63 -12.98
N LYS A 486 29.12 7.36 -13.16
CA LYS A 486 29.45 6.80 -14.47
C LYS A 486 28.22 6.51 -15.34
N TYR A 487 27.12 6.04 -14.76
CA TYR A 487 25.94 5.53 -15.48
C TYR A 487 24.64 6.27 -15.15
N GLY A 488 24.64 7.09 -14.11
CA GLY A 488 23.43 7.81 -13.67
C GLY A 488 23.05 8.90 -14.65
N ASP A 489 21.78 8.98 -14.96
CA ASP A 489 21.14 9.98 -15.82
C ASP A 489 20.06 10.77 -15.04
N GLU A 490 19.45 11.73 -15.73
CA GLU A 490 18.36 12.49 -15.15
C GLU A 490 17.06 11.67 -15.08
N ARG A 491 16.20 12.02 -14.13
CA ARG A 491 14.88 11.45 -13.99
C ARG A 491 14.04 11.69 -15.24
N ARG A 492 13.38 10.67 -15.75
CA ARG A 492 12.48 10.73 -16.92
C ARG A 492 11.04 11.01 -16.51
N THR A 493 10.55 10.35 -15.43
CA THR A 493 9.18 10.48 -14.96
C THR A 493 9.03 11.65 -14.00
N SER A 494 8.15 12.60 -14.31
CA SER A 494 7.82 13.68 -13.39
C SER A 494 6.80 13.21 -12.33
N ILE A 495 6.84 13.86 -11.16
CA ILE A 495 5.88 13.60 -10.08
C ILE A 495 5.16 14.92 -9.81
N GLU A 496 3.86 14.94 -10.12
CA GLU A 496 3.01 16.09 -9.87
C GLU A 496 2.17 15.87 -8.62
N ALA A 497 2.09 16.91 -7.79
CA ALA A 497 1.10 16.93 -6.73
C ALA A 497 -0.27 17.05 -7.38
N VAL A 498 -1.12 16.06 -7.24
CA VAL A 498 -2.52 16.24 -7.59
C VAL A 498 -3.08 17.23 -6.57
N SER A 499 -3.78 18.27 -7.05
CA SER A 499 -4.63 19.11 -6.22
C SER A 499 -5.78 18.26 -5.62
N GLY A 500 -5.45 17.30 -4.75
CA GLY A 500 -6.26 16.22 -4.22
C GLY A 500 -5.44 15.17 -3.49
N GLU A 501 -4.09 15.33 -3.43
CA GLU A 501 -3.15 14.55 -2.61
C GLU A 501 -2.42 15.37 -1.51
N VAL A 502 -2.69 16.61 -1.36
CA VAL A 502 -2.99 17.12 -0.03
C VAL A 502 -4.14 16.25 0.38
N ASP A 503 -4.06 15.47 1.43
CA ASP A 503 -5.21 14.74 1.94
C ASP A 503 -6.39 15.67 1.74
N ILE A 504 -7.47 15.18 1.07
CA ILE A 504 -8.68 15.99 0.95
C ILE A 504 -9.02 16.54 2.34
N GLU A 505 -8.62 15.79 3.35
CA GLU A 505 -8.64 16.08 4.78
C GLU A 505 -7.81 17.33 5.15
N ASP A 506 -6.59 17.51 4.61
CA ASP A 506 -5.72 18.69 4.88
C ASP A 506 -6.19 19.97 4.17
N LEU A 507 -7.05 19.85 3.15
CA LEU A 507 -7.64 20.98 2.43
C LEU A 507 -9.06 21.34 2.91
N ILE A 508 -9.70 20.44 3.63
CA ILE A 508 -11.00 20.68 4.25
C ILE A 508 -10.71 21.19 5.67
N PRO A 509 -11.15 22.39 5.99
CA PRO A 509 -11.01 22.87 7.37
C PRO A 509 -11.68 21.87 8.31
N GLU A 510 -11.00 21.58 9.41
CA GLU A 510 -11.58 20.81 10.49
C GLU A 510 -12.67 21.66 11.16
N GLU A 511 -13.90 21.35 10.86
CA GLU A 511 -15.07 22.06 11.36
C GLU A 511 -15.94 21.12 12.16
N THR A 512 -16.47 21.61 13.26
CA THR A 512 -17.48 20.89 14.01
C THR A 512 -18.83 21.05 13.29
N CYS A 513 -19.43 19.94 12.90
CA CYS A 513 -20.68 19.88 12.15
C CYS A 513 -21.75 19.09 12.89
N VAL A 514 -23.00 19.45 12.66
CA VAL A 514 -24.18 18.67 13.07
C VAL A 514 -24.54 17.73 11.93
N PHE A 515 -24.50 16.44 12.19
CA PHE A 515 -24.94 15.39 11.26
C PHE A 515 -26.35 14.96 11.60
N THR A 516 -27.21 14.96 10.61
CA THR A 516 -28.64 14.63 10.77
C THR A 516 -29.00 13.51 9.81
N LEU A 517 -29.61 12.43 10.32
CA LEU A 517 -30.18 11.33 9.54
C LEU A 517 -31.67 11.24 9.83
N THR A 518 -32.49 11.17 8.78
CA THR A 518 -33.94 11.01 8.91
C THR A 518 -34.36 9.54 8.81
N HIS A 519 -35.58 9.24 9.25
CA HIS A 519 -36.15 7.90 9.19
C HIS A 519 -36.23 7.33 7.77
N GLU A 520 -36.53 8.18 6.80
CA GLU A 520 -36.53 7.82 5.37
C GLU A 520 -35.12 7.73 4.76
N GLY A 521 -34.06 8.04 5.53
CA GLY A 521 -32.67 7.90 5.10
C GLY A 521 -32.11 9.13 4.38
N TYR A 522 -32.63 10.34 4.63
CA TYR A 522 -31.98 11.58 4.19
C TYR A 522 -30.91 12.00 5.18
N ILE A 523 -29.71 12.31 4.69
CA ILE A 523 -28.58 12.72 5.49
C ILE A 523 -28.04 14.09 5.02
N LYS A 524 -27.63 14.91 5.97
CA LYS A 524 -26.88 16.16 5.73
C LYS A 524 -25.92 16.42 6.85
N ARG A 525 -24.93 17.27 6.60
CA ARG A 525 -24.15 17.96 7.63
C ARG A 525 -24.44 19.46 7.57
N THR A 526 -24.42 20.11 8.68
CA THR A 526 -24.60 21.55 8.80
C THR A 526 -23.53 22.06 9.75
N THR A 527 -22.86 23.18 9.44
CA THR A 527 -21.89 23.79 10.35
C THR A 527 -22.58 24.20 11.65
N LEU A 528 -21.86 24.03 12.78
CA LEU A 528 -22.43 24.32 14.11
C LEU A 528 -22.88 25.81 14.24
N ASP A 529 -22.17 26.73 13.61
CA ASP A 529 -22.43 28.17 13.61
C ASP A 529 -23.84 28.53 13.08
N THR A 530 -24.45 27.64 12.29
CA THR A 530 -25.81 27.84 11.76
C THR A 530 -26.90 27.60 12.82
N TYR A 531 -26.54 27.01 13.99
CA TYR A 531 -27.49 26.76 15.11
C TYR A 531 -27.27 27.74 16.25
N GLN A 532 -27.66 29.02 16.08
CA GLN A 532 -27.59 30.01 17.16
C GLN A 532 -28.49 29.65 18.34
N ALA A 533 -27.95 29.75 19.55
CA ALA A 533 -28.70 29.54 20.77
C ALA A 533 -29.84 30.60 20.93
N GLN A 534 -31.08 30.17 21.18
CA GLN A 534 -32.19 31.05 21.46
C GLN A 534 -32.45 31.20 22.97
N ASN A 535 -32.77 32.42 23.43
CA ASN A 535 -33.12 32.71 24.79
C ASN A 535 -34.44 32.06 25.22
N ARG A 536 -34.62 31.78 26.52
CA ARG A 536 -35.82 31.25 27.14
C ARG A 536 -37.05 31.98 26.69
N GLY A 537 -38.03 31.31 26.09
CA GLY A 537 -39.31 31.86 25.60
C GLY A 537 -39.41 32.10 24.09
N GLY A 538 -38.32 31.84 23.33
CA GLY A 538 -38.32 31.93 21.87
C GLY A 538 -39.23 30.89 21.22
N ARG A 539 -39.83 31.22 20.10
CA ARG A 539 -40.51 30.23 19.22
C ARG A 539 -39.44 29.36 18.60
N GLY A 540 -39.46 28.04 18.88
CA GLY A 540 -38.50 27.08 18.33
C GLY A 540 -38.33 27.26 16.82
N VAL A 541 -37.10 27.04 16.33
CA VAL A 541 -36.76 27.23 14.90
C VAL A 541 -37.00 25.90 14.18
N GLN A 542 -37.62 25.98 13.00
CA GLN A 542 -37.89 24.80 12.17
C GLN A 542 -36.56 24.20 11.65
N GLY A 543 -36.23 22.98 12.08
CA GLY A 543 -34.93 22.38 11.82
C GLY A 543 -34.76 21.81 10.42
N MET A 544 -35.78 21.31 9.79
CA MET A 544 -35.74 20.65 8.48
C MET A 544 -37.13 20.68 7.82
N THR A 545 -37.14 20.92 6.51
CA THR A 545 -38.39 20.75 5.76
C THR A 545 -38.62 19.25 5.55
N GLN A 546 -39.63 18.71 6.22
CA GLN A 546 -39.96 17.28 6.20
C GLN A 546 -41.13 17.03 5.22
N LYS A 547 -41.15 15.83 4.61
CA LYS A 547 -42.39 15.28 4.06
C LYS A 547 -43.29 14.85 5.22
N ASP A 548 -44.59 14.78 4.98
CA ASP A 548 -45.61 14.53 6.02
C ASP A 548 -45.36 13.30 6.92
N ASP A 549 -44.46 12.34 6.51
CA ASP A 549 -44.17 11.09 7.22
C ASP A 549 -42.69 10.91 7.59
N ASP A 550 -41.76 11.87 7.34
CA ASP A 550 -40.32 11.73 7.65
C ASP A 550 -39.94 12.53 8.91
N PHE A 551 -39.03 12.01 9.74
CA PHE A 551 -38.56 12.67 10.96
C PHE A 551 -37.07 12.39 11.18
N THR A 552 -36.41 13.26 11.94
CA THR A 552 -35.01 13.05 12.31
C THR A 552 -34.87 11.89 13.27
N GLU A 553 -34.18 10.83 12.87
CA GLU A 553 -33.94 9.63 13.67
C GLU A 553 -32.69 9.74 14.50
N GLU A 554 -31.61 10.23 13.89
CA GLU A 554 -30.31 10.40 14.52
C GLU A 554 -29.76 11.82 14.27
N LEU A 555 -29.22 12.42 15.32
CA LEU A 555 -28.53 13.70 15.28
C LEU A 555 -27.34 13.63 16.23
N PHE A 556 -26.15 14.01 15.76
CA PHE A 556 -24.96 14.15 16.62
C PHE A 556 -24.00 15.19 16.06
N VAL A 557 -23.11 15.66 16.90
CA VAL A 557 -22.06 16.64 16.61
C VAL A 557 -20.75 15.88 16.45
N GLY A 558 -19.98 16.20 15.40
CA GLY A 558 -18.70 15.58 15.11
C GLY A 558 -17.85 16.42 14.16
N SER A 559 -16.54 16.09 14.08
CA SER A 559 -15.62 16.73 13.15
C SER A 559 -15.86 16.30 11.70
N THR A 560 -15.61 17.18 10.75
CA THR A 560 -15.53 16.85 9.32
C THR A 560 -14.51 15.76 9.05
N HIS A 561 -13.48 15.60 9.89
CA HIS A 561 -12.41 14.62 9.74
C HIS A 561 -12.69 13.26 10.40
N ASP A 562 -13.75 13.15 11.20
CA ASP A 562 -14.15 11.90 11.83
C ASP A 562 -14.66 10.87 10.82
N TYR A 563 -14.55 9.60 11.17
CA TYR A 563 -15.22 8.53 10.47
C TYR A 563 -16.64 8.35 10.98
N MET A 564 -17.57 8.30 10.05
CA MET A 564 -18.98 7.98 10.30
C MET A 564 -19.24 6.53 9.92
N LEU A 565 -19.58 5.70 10.92
CA LEU A 565 -19.96 4.32 10.73
C LEU A 565 -21.49 4.21 10.68
N PHE A 566 -22.01 3.72 9.57
CA PHE A 566 -23.44 3.55 9.35
C PHE A 566 -23.79 2.09 9.54
N MET A 567 -24.57 1.80 10.59
CA MET A 567 -25.07 0.45 10.89
C MET A 567 -26.45 0.28 10.29
N THR A 568 -26.71 -0.92 9.75
CA THR A 568 -27.99 -1.22 9.12
C THR A 568 -28.81 -2.20 9.93
N ASP A 569 -30.13 -2.22 9.70
CA ASP A 569 -31.07 -3.17 10.27
C ASP A 569 -30.70 -4.63 9.98
N GLN A 570 -30.00 -4.89 8.88
CA GLN A 570 -29.47 -6.20 8.50
C GLN A 570 -28.10 -6.56 9.12
N GLY A 571 -27.60 -5.74 10.06
CA GLY A 571 -26.35 -6.01 10.76
C GLY A 571 -25.09 -5.78 9.96
N ARG A 572 -25.14 -4.94 8.93
CA ARG A 572 -23.97 -4.50 8.15
C ARG A 572 -23.49 -3.13 8.60
N VAL A 573 -22.25 -2.81 8.26
CA VAL A 573 -21.63 -1.52 8.54
C VAL A 573 -21.02 -0.94 7.28
N TYR A 574 -21.22 0.35 7.06
CA TYR A 574 -20.57 1.18 6.03
C TYR A 574 -19.80 2.30 6.69
N ARG A 575 -18.85 2.92 5.99
CA ARG A 575 -18.03 4.01 6.52
C ARG A 575 -17.86 5.12 5.50
N LEU A 576 -18.02 6.35 5.96
CA LEU A 576 -17.68 7.58 5.25
C LEU A 576 -16.87 8.49 6.17
N LYS A 577 -16.13 9.43 5.60
CA LYS A 577 -15.59 10.58 6.33
C LYS A 577 -16.68 11.64 6.50
N GLY A 578 -16.64 12.39 7.59
CA GLY A 578 -17.63 13.44 7.87
C GLY A 578 -17.78 14.43 6.70
N TYR A 579 -16.67 14.86 6.09
CA TYR A 579 -16.69 15.76 4.92
C TYR A 579 -17.33 15.16 3.65
N GLN A 580 -17.50 13.84 3.56
CA GLN A 580 -18.16 13.17 2.43
C GLN A 580 -19.69 13.24 2.54
N VAL A 581 -20.21 13.57 3.71
CA VAL A 581 -21.64 13.86 3.89
C VAL A 581 -21.91 15.24 3.31
N PRO A 582 -22.88 15.38 2.37
CA PRO A 582 -23.17 16.67 1.74
C PRO A 582 -23.58 17.73 2.74
N GLU A 583 -23.06 18.93 2.57
CA GLU A 583 -23.46 20.10 3.32
C GLU A 583 -24.84 20.56 2.88
N GLY A 584 -25.63 20.99 3.84
CA GLY A 584 -26.99 21.50 3.58
C GLY A 584 -27.36 22.62 4.52
N SER A 585 -28.11 23.58 4.05
CA SER A 585 -28.67 24.59 4.93
C SER A 585 -29.57 23.97 6.01
N ARG A 586 -29.86 24.70 7.07
CA ARG A 586 -30.67 24.21 8.19
C ARG A 586 -32.00 23.62 7.76
N THR A 587 -32.68 24.25 6.79
CA THR A 587 -33.96 23.83 6.28
C THR A 587 -33.91 22.82 5.12
N ALA A 588 -32.72 22.59 4.53
CA ALA A 588 -32.56 21.67 3.42
C ALA A 588 -32.91 20.22 3.81
N LYS A 589 -33.51 19.48 2.89
CA LYS A 589 -33.91 18.07 3.07
C LYS A 589 -32.72 17.11 3.18
N GLY A 590 -31.53 17.49 2.68
CA GLY A 590 -30.37 16.62 2.60
C GLY A 590 -30.40 15.67 1.39
N THR A 591 -29.42 14.77 1.35
CA THR A 591 -29.23 13.77 0.28
C THR A 591 -29.64 12.39 0.78
N HIS A 592 -30.36 11.64 -0.02
CA HIS A 592 -30.72 10.27 0.38
C HIS A 592 -29.47 9.39 0.46
N ILE A 593 -29.32 8.66 1.57
CA ILE A 593 -28.10 7.91 1.93
C ILE A 593 -27.73 6.81 0.92
N VAL A 594 -28.71 6.28 0.15
CA VAL A 594 -28.44 5.31 -0.93
C VAL A 594 -27.59 5.90 -2.05
N ASN A 595 -27.53 7.25 -2.19
CA ASN A 595 -26.67 7.92 -3.15
C ASN A 595 -25.20 7.98 -2.66
N LEU A 596 -24.97 7.76 -1.37
CA LEU A 596 -23.66 7.82 -0.74
C LEU A 596 -23.13 6.41 -0.43
N LEU A 597 -24.00 5.45 -0.06
CA LEU A 597 -23.68 4.09 0.34
C LEU A 597 -24.29 3.09 -0.65
N GLN A 598 -23.54 2.02 -0.95
CA GLN A 598 -24.01 0.92 -1.78
C GLN A 598 -24.80 -0.09 -0.92
N LEU A 599 -26.00 0.32 -0.47
CA LEU A 599 -26.88 -0.53 0.32
C LEU A 599 -27.44 -1.69 -0.53
N GLN A 600 -27.75 -2.80 0.12
CA GLN A 600 -28.43 -3.93 -0.51
C GLN A 600 -29.95 -3.65 -0.63
N GLU A 601 -30.63 -4.45 -1.44
CA GLU A 601 -32.07 -4.30 -1.62
C GLU A 601 -32.82 -4.52 -0.29
N GLY A 602 -33.63 -3.55 0.10
CA GLY A 602 -34.39 -3.57 1.36
C GLY A 602 -33.59 -3.26 2.61
N GLU A 603 -32.27 -2.94 2.51
CA GLU A 603 -31.41 -2.57 3.64
C GLU A 603 -31.63 -1.11 4.02
N LYS A 604 -31.78 -0.83 5.33
CA LYS A 604 -31.93 0.51 5.88
C LYS A 604 -30.85 0.82 6.91
N VAL A 605 -30.31 2.03 6.84
CA VAL A 605 -29.42 2.56 7.89
C VAL A 605 -30.28 2.96 9.07
N THR A 606 -30.00 2.40 10.24
CA THR A 606 -30.74 2.63 11.48
C THR A 606 -29.91 3.33 12.55
N LEU A 607 -28.59 3.30 12.46
CA LEU A 607 -27.69 3.88 13.47
C LEU A 607 -26.46 4.48 12.82
N MET A 608 -26.02 5.61 13.36
CA MET A 608 -24.75 6.24 13.04
C MET A 608 -23.84 6.25 14.27
N LEU A 609 -22.56 5.92 14.06
CA LEU A 609 -21.53 6.01 15.09
C LEU A 609 -20.41 6.92 14.61
N GLN A 610 -19.98 7.82 15.46
CA GLN A 610 -18.81 8.64 15.24
C GLN A 610 -17.57 7.88 15.75
N GLN A 611 -16.55 7.78 14.89
CA GLN A 611 -15.23 7.30 15.24
C GLN A 611 -14.26 8.46 15.06
N ALA A 612 -13.79 9.03 16.16
CA ALA A 612 -12.76 10.07 16.13
C ALA A 612 -11.48 9.56 15.43
N ALA A 613 -10.74 10.47 14.81
CA ALA A 613 -9.57 10.11 14.01
C ALA A 613 -8.44 9.50 14.88
N ASP A 614 -8.35 9.83 16.16
CA ASP A 614 -7.32 9.44 17.13
C ASP A 614 -7.73 8.27 18.04
N VAL A 615 -8.86 7.59 17.77
CA VAL A 615 -9.38 6.52 18.64
C VAL A 615 -8.45 5.30 18.66
N ASP A 616 -8.21 4.74 19.87
CA ASP A 616 -7.51 3.45 20.03
C ASP A 616 -8.41 2.29 19.58
N GLU A 617 -8.22 1.88 18.31
CA GLU A 617 -9.06 0.86 17.66
C GLU A 617 -8.90 -0.55 18.26
N ASP A 618 -7.80 -0.85 18.92
CA ASP A 618 -7.55 -2.18 19.49
C ASP A 618 -8.18 -2.35 20.88
N ASN A 619 -8.34 -1.24 21.63
CA ASN A 619 -8.97 -1.21 22.95
C ASN A 619 -10.39 -0.60 22.93
N THR A 620 -10.91 -0.24 21.76
CA THR A 620 -12.28 0.25 21.56
C THR A 620 -13.12 -0.82 20.87
N TYR A 621 -14.35 -1.01 21.30
CA TYR A 621 -15.27 -2.01 20.77
C TYR A 621 -16.51 -1.35 20.19
N ALA A 622 -16.96 -1.83 19.04
CA ALA A 622 -18.32 -1.60 18.58
C ALA A 622 -19.24 -2.61 19.29
N THR A 623 -19.99 -2.11 20.28
CA THR A 623 -20.94 -2.92 21.06
C THR A 623 -22.33 -2.75 20.49
N MET A 624 -22.99 -3.85 20.17
CA MET A 624 -24.26 -3.92 19.44
C MET A 624 -25.29 -4.73 20.22
N VAL A 625 -26.54 -4.27 20.23
CA VAL A 625 -27.66 -4.98 20.85
C VAL A 625 -28.77 -5.16 19.84
N THR A 626 -29.33 -6.38 19.76
CA THR A 626 -30.40 -6.72 18.84
C THR A 626 -31.77 -6.69 19.50
N LYS A 627 -32.81 -6.57 18.69
CA LYS A 627 -34.21 -6.53 19.09
C LYS A 627 -34.62 -7.79 19.90
N MET A 628 -34.07 -8.96 19.55
CA MET A 628 -34.35 -10.21 20.26
C MET A 628 -33.44 -10.44 21.49
N GLY A 629 -32.75 -9.42 21.96
CA GLY A 629 -32.02 -9.44 23.23
C GLY A 629 -30.67 -10.16 23.17
N LEU A 630 -29.95 -10.07 22.07
CA LEU A 630 -28.55 -10.46 21.94
C LEU A 630 -27.64 -9.25 22.06
N ILE A 631 -26.47 -9.43 22.66
CA ILE A 631 -25.39 -8.44 22.70
C ILE A 631 -24.12 -9.01 22.10
N LYS A 632 -23.42 -8.18 21.37
CA LYS A 632 -22.13 -8.51 20.79
C LYS A 632 -21.20 -7.31 20.88
N ARG A 633 -19.93 -7.55 21.17
CA ARG A 633 -18.87 -6.54 21.02
C ARG A 633 -17.76 -7.05 20.12
N THR A 634 -17.31 -6.19 19.24
CA THR A 634 -16.29 -6.48 18.24
C THR A 634 -15.22 -5.40 18.31
N PRO A 635 -13.91 -5.73 18.41
CA PRO A 635 -12.85 -4.73 18.39
C PRO A 635 -12.95 -3.84 17.15
N LEU A 636 -12.77 -2.54 17.32
CA LEU A 636 -12.91 -1.56 16.23
C LEU A 636 -11.89 -1.79 15.13
N SER A 637 -10.70 -2.32 15.46
CA SER A 637 -9.66 -2.71 14.50
C SER A 637 -10.13 -3.71 13.44
N GLN A 638 -11.19 -4.50 13.70
CA GLN A 638 -11.77 -5.37 12.68
C GLN A 638 -12.58 -4.61 11.60
N PHE A 639 -12.80 -3.33 11.80
CA PHE A 639 -13.53 -2.46 10.87
C PHE A 639 -12.60 -1.50 10.10
N ARG A 640 -11.26 -1.65 10.19
CA ARG A 640 -10.28 -0.82 9.46
C ARG A 640 -10.51 -0.79 7.95
N ASN A 641 -10.90 -1.91 7.36
CA ASN A 641 -11.01 -2.07 5.91
C ASN A 641 -12.48 -2.36 5.49
N ILE A 642 -13.34 -1.36 5.61
CA ILE A 642 -14.72 -1.47 5.12
C ILE A 642 -14.73 -1.17 3.60
N ARG A 643 -15.19 -2.15 2.81
CA ARG A 643 -15.38 -1.99 1.37
C ARG A 643 -16.61 -1.14 1.07
N LYS A 644 -16.70 -0.53 -0.12
CA LYS A 644 -17.89 0.24 -0.53
C LYS A 644 -19.21 -0.54 -0.43
N ALA A 645 -19.17 -1.86 -0.63
CA ALA A 645 -20.33 -2.75 -0.46
C ALA A 645 -20.64 -3.10 1.01
N GLY A 646 -19.99 -2.45 1.99
CA GLY A 646 -20.18 -2.70 3.41
C GLY A 646 -19.56 -4.01 3.89
N LEU A 647 -19.55 -4.19 5.21
CA LEU A 647 -19.12 -5.42 5.89
C LEU A 647 -20.22 -5.92 6.84
N ILE A 648 -20.27 -7.22 7.06
CA ILE A 648 -21.11 -7.79 8.14
C ILE A 648 -20.49 -7.39 9.49
N ALA A 649 -21.23 -6.66 10.30
CA ALA A 649 -20.87 -6.29 11.67
C ALA A 649 -21.38 -7.29 12.69
N ILE A 650 -22.58 -7.82 12.50
CA ILE A 650 -23.20 -8.87 13.31
C ILE A 650 -24.02 -9.78 12.40
N ALA A 651 -23.95 -11.10 12.61
CA ALA A 651 -24.86 -12.04 11.98
C ALA A 651 -26.17 -12.07 12.79
N LEU A 652 -27.26 -11.67 12.16
CA LEU A 652 -28.60 -11.68 12.79
C LEU A 652 -29.29 -13.02 12.61
N ASN A 653 -30.16 -13.40 13.57
CA ASN A 653 -31.05 -14.50 13.42
C ASN A 653 -32.27 -14.09 12.56
N GLU A 654 -33.01 -15.06 12.04
CA GLU A 654 -34.22 -14.78 11.26
C GLU A 654 -35.23 -13.97 12.08
N GLY A 655 -35.69 -12.83 11.54
CA GLY A 655 -36.63 -11.94 12.21
C GLY A 655 -36.01 -11.01 13.27
N ASP A 656 -34.69 -11.05 13.50
CA ASP A 656 -34.00 -10.14 14.42
C ASP A 656 -33.50 -8.88 13.67
N SER A 657 -33.31 -7.79 14.37
CA SER A 657 -32.76 -6.55 13.84
C SER A 657 -31.85 -5.86 14.86
N LEU A 658 -30.92 -5.06 14.37
CA LEU A 658 -30.05 -4.24 15.22
C LEU A 658 -30.83 -3.02 15.73
N VAL A 659 -30.85 -2.79 17.06
CA VAL A 659 -31.58 -1.68 17.67
C VAL A 659 -30.72 -0.68 18.40
N TRP A 660 -29.48 -1.05 18.73
CA TRP A 660 -28.55 -0.16 19.41
C TRP A 660 -27.10 -0.56 19.11
N SER A 661 -26.26 0.46 18.94
CA SER A 661 -24.82 0.29 18.85
C SER A 661 -24.11 1.51 19.45
N HIS A 662 -22.96 1.28 20.06
CA HIS A 662 -22.12 2.32 20.64
C HIS A 662 -20.66 1.89 20.70
N LEU A 663 -19.73 2.85 20.70
CA LEU A 663 -18.32 2.58 20.92
C LEU A 663 -18.05 2.49 22.44
N THR A 664 -17.46 1.40 22.90
CA THR A 664 -17.22 1.11 24.33
C THR A 664 -15.75 0.75 24.57
N LYS A 665 -15.28 0.90 25.83
CA LYS A 665 -13.88 0.72 26.22
C LYS A 665 -13.52 -0.66 26.79
N GLY A 666 -14.52 -1.56 26.94
CA GLY A 666 -14.28 -2.93 27.39
C GLY A 666 -14.71 -3.23 28.83
N ASP A 667 -14.86 -2.21 29.65
CA ASP A 667 -15.27 -2.29 31.08
C ASP A 667 -16.48 -1.41 31.41
N ASP A 668 -17.09 -0.82 30.39
CA ASP A 668 -18.26 0.03 30.56
C ASP A 668 -19.46 -0.71 31.15
N GLU A 669 -20.26 0.01 31.90
CA GLU A 669 -21.55 -0.48 32.43
C GLU A 669 -22.66 -0.14 31.43
N ILE A 670 -23.45 -1.14 31.09
CA ILE A 670 -24.52 -1.03 30.09
C ILE A 670 -25.86 -1.36 30.71
N ILE A 671 -26.86 -0.53 30.43
CA ILE A 671 -28.24 -0.81 30.73
C ILE A 671 -29.02 -1.08 29.44
N VAL A 672 -29.81 -2.16 29.41
CA VAL A 672 -30.66 -2.54 28.28
C VAL A 672 -32.09 -2.60 28.76
N ALA A 673 -33.02 -2.02 28.02
CA ALA A 673 -34.43 -2.02 28.37
C ALA A 673 -35.33 -2.58 27.26
N THR A 674 -36.49 -3.10 27.70
CA THR A 674 -37.49 -3.73 26.84
C THR A 674 -38.78 -2.90 26.80
N HIS A 675 -39.55 -3.12 25.74
CA HIS A 675 -40.85 -2.48 25.52
C HIS A 675 -41.83 -2.73 26.69
N ASP A 676 -41.85 -3.94 27.28
CA ASP A 676 -42.73 -4.29 28.40
C ASP A 676 -42.25 -3.74 29.74
N GLY A 677 -41.19 -2.92 29.74
CA GLY A 677 -40.69 -2.23 30.91
C GLY A 677 -39.74 -3.02 31.82
N ALA A 678 -39.05 -4.02 31.30
CA ALA A 678 -37.93 -4.65 31.99
C ALA A 678 -36.63 -3.94 31.64
N ALA A 679 -35.65 -3.98 32.57
CA ALA A 679 -34.28 -3.52 32.27
C ALA A 679 -33.23 -4.41 32.94
N ILE A 680 -32.07 -4.54 32.33
CA ILE A 680 -30.92 -5.23 32.91
C ILE A 680 -29.70 -4.32 32.87
N HIS A 681 -29.00 -4.22 34.01
CA HIS A 681 -27.79 -3.46 34.18
C HIS A 681 -26.64 -4.43 34.46
N PHE A 682 -25.56 -4.33 33.65
CA PHE A 682 -24.43 -5.26 33.72
C PHE A 682 -23.16 -4.60 33.19
N THR A 683 -21.98 -5.15 33.55
CA THR A 683 -20.70 -4.74 33.00
C THR A 683 -20.46 -5.43 31.67
N GLU A 684 -20.07 -4.69 30.64
CA GLU A 684 -19.87 -5.22 29.29
C GLU A 684 -18.80 -6.32 29.20
N SER A 685 -17.86 -6.37 30.13
CA SER A 685 -16.87 -7.46 30.26
C SER A 685 -17.52 -8.85 30.33
N GLY A 686 -18.76 -8.94 30.81
CA GLY A 686 -19.58 -10.14 30.80
C GLY A 686 -19.94 -10.62 29.38
N ALA A 687 -19.88 -9.78 28.37
CA ALA A 687 -20.06 -10.14 26.96
C ALA A 687 -18.68 -10.27 26.32
N ARG A 688 -18.25 -11.49 25.99
CA ARG A 688 -16.94 -11.71 25.36
C ARG A 688 -16.82 -11.00 24.02
N ALA A 689 -15.63 -10.46 23.71
CA ALA A 689 -15.33 -9.94 22.38
C ALA A 689 -15.40 -11.07 21.33
N MET A 690 -15.96 -10.77 20.18
CA MET A 690 -16.17 -11.75 19.10
C MET A 690 -15.83 -11.14 17.74
N GLY A 691 -15.49 -12.01 16.79
CA GLY A 691 -15.31 -11.63 15.39
C GLY A 691 -16.63 -11.17 14.73
N ARG A 692 -16.51 -10.45 13.61
CA ARG A 692 -17.62 -9.79 12.89
C ARG A 692 -18.80 -10.71 12.56
N THR A 693 -18.57 -11.96 12.22
CA THR A 693 -19.61 -12.93 11.78
C THR A 693 -20.32 -13.67 12.93
N GLY A 694 -20.05 -13.32 14.19
CA GLY A 694 -20.75 -13.91 15.35
C GLY A 694 -22.16 -13.34 15.53
N HIS A 695 -23.07 -14.13 16.11
CA HIS A 695 -24.46 -13.74 16.41
C HIS A 695 -24.59 -12.98 17.75
N GLY A 696 -23.55 -13.02 18.59
CA GLY A 696 -23.63 -12.44 19.93
C GLY A 696 -24.05 -13.46 21.02
N VAL A 697 -24.28 -12.93 22.20
CA VAL A 697 -24.74 -13.72 23.39
C VAL A 697 -25.97 -13.05 23.98
N ARG A 698 -26.79 -13.83 24.67
CA ARG A 698 -28.01 -13.30 25.27
C ARG A 698 -27.69 -12.24 26.31
N VAL A 699 -28.30 -11.05 26.18
CA VAL A 699 -28.18 -9.96 27.16
C VAL A 699 -29.31 -10.00 28.16
N ILE A 700 -30.55 -10.20 27.73
CA ILE A 700 -31.73 -10.27 28.55
C ILE A 700 -32.62 -11.45 28.10
N LYS A 701 -33.32 -12.07 29.03
CA LYS A 701 -34.33 -13.09 28.72
C LYS A 701 -35.67 -12.39 28.55
N LEU A 702 -36.10 -12.25 27.29
CA LEU A 702 -37.38 -11.64 26.93
C LEU A 702 -38.58 -12.54 27.30
N ARG A 703 -39.69 -11.90 27.61
CA ARG A 703 -41.01 -12.57 27.72
C ARG A 703 -41.59 -12.76 26.32
N GLU A 704 -42.64 -13.52 26.21
CA GLU A 704 -43.38 -13.75 24.98
C GLU A 704 -43.97 -12.40 24.46
N GLY A 705 -43.65 -12.01 23.26
CA GLY A 705 -44.07 -10.75 22.66
C GLY A 705 -43.25 -9.51 23.02
N ASP A 706 -42.33 -9.59 24.00
CA ASP A 706 -41.46 -8.47 24.41
C ASP A 706 -40.22 -8.37 23.52
N TYR A 707 -39.69 -7.18 23.42
CA TYR A 707 -38.47 -6.90 22.60
C TYR A 707 -37.65 -5.76 23.20
N VAL A 708 -36.36 -5.71 22.85
CA VAL A 708 -35.47 -4.65 23.29
C VAL A 708 -35.77 -3.40 22.50
N ILE A 709 -35.92 -2.27 23.22
CA ILE A 709 -36.17 -0.93 22.64
C ILE A 709 -34.92 -0.06 22.57
N GLY A 710 -33.87 -0.37 23.31
CA GLY A 710 -32.64 0.40 23.34
C GLY A 710 -31.73 0.02 24.50
N ALA A 711 -30.55 0.59 24.49
CA ALA A 711 -29.55 0.45 25.52
C ALA A 711 -28.85 1.80 25.75
N GLY A 712 -28.03 1.87 26.80
CA GLY A 712 -27.19 3.02 27.08
C GLY A 712 -25.98 2.65 27.89
N VAL A 713 -24.87 3.36 27.65
CA VAL A 713 -23.66 3.27 28.48
C VAL A 713 -23.86 4.17 29.70
N CYS A 714 -23.71 3.59 30.88
CA CYS A 714 -23.90 4.28 32.16
C CYS A 714 -22.72 5.21 32.44
N ARG A 715 -23.02 6.41 32.93
CA ARG A 715 -22.02 7.40 33.37
C ARG A 715 -22.22 7.72 34.84
N PRO A 716 -21.15 7.95 35.63
CA PRO A 716 -21.26 8.30 37.02
C PRO A 716 -22.12 9.58 37.21
N GLY A 717 -23.11 9.52 38.08
CA GLY A 717 -23.99 10.66 38.41
C GLY A 717 -25.15 10.87 37.40
N ALA A 718 -25.16 10.22 36.26
CA ALA A 718 -26.26 10.31 35.30
C ALA A 718 -27.52 9.54 35.73
N SER A 719 -28.62 9.80 35.06
CA SER A 719 -29.93 9.19 35.31
C SER A 719 -30.39 8.40 34.08
N VAL A 720 -31.16 7.36 34.33
CA VAL A 720 -31.88 6.62 33.28
C VAL A 720 -33.19 7.31 32.99
N LEU A 721 -33.28 7.98 31.88
CA LEU A 721 -34.54 8.51 31.34
C LEU A 721 -35.32 7.36 30.68
N THR A 722 -36.60 7.26 31.02
CA THR A 722 -37.55 6.32 30.39
C THR A 722 -38.76 7.12 29.89
N ILE A 723 -39.06 7.00 28.61
CA ILE A 723 -40.23 7.65 27.97
C ILE A 723 -41.15 6.55 27.44
N THR A 724 -42.45 6.76 27.66
CA THR A 724 -43.52 5.86 27.13
C THR A 724 -44.06 6.35 25.80
N GLU A 725 -44.64 5.46 25.03
CA GLU A 725 -45.40 5.79 23.81
C GLU A 725 -46.49 6.84 24.06
N GLU A 726 -47.09 6.91 25.26
CA GLU A 726 -48.11 7.91 25.65
C GLU A 726 -47.54 9.30 26.02
N GLY A 727 -46.23 9.52 25.87
CA GLY A 727 -45.58 10.78 26.20
C GLY A 727 -45.38 11.06 27.69
N LYS A 728 -45.47 10.04 28.53
CA LYS A 728 -45.05 10.12 29.94
C LYS A 728 -43.57 9.75 30.08
N GLY A 729 -42.86 10.40 30.96
CA GLY A 729 -41.45 10.16 31.20
C GLY A 729 -41.04 10.38 32.63
N ARG A 730 -39.92 9.79 33.03
CA ARG A 730 -39.24 9.99 34.29
C ARG A 730 -37.75 9.76 34.15
N ARG A 731 -36.99 10.32 35.05
CA ARG A 731 -35.60 9.97 35.32
C ARG A 731 -35.51 9.09 36.58
N SER A 732 -34.63 8.10 36.57
CA SER A 732 -34.32 7.29 37.74
C SER A 732 -32.80 7.22 37.90
N ARG A 733 -32.29 7.24 39.14
CA ARG A 733 -30.85 7.11 39.37
C ARG A 733 -30.34 5.78 38.83
N ILE A 734 -29.15 5.76 38.25
CA ILE A 734 -28.50 4.53 37.79
C ILE A 734 -28.33 3.54 38.95
N ASP A 735 -28.02 4.03 40.16
CA ASP A 735 -27.87 3.22 41.38
C ASP A 735 -29.13 2.44 41.79
N ASP A 736 -30.30 2.87 41.35
CA ASP A 736 -31.54 2.12 41.51
C ASP A 736 -31.59 0.82 40.73
N TYR A 737 -30.69 0.67 39.70
CA TYR A 737 -30.56 -0.50 38.86
C TYR A 737 -29.36 -1.31 39.29
N ARG A 738 -29.58 -2.33 40.13
CA ARG A 738 -28.46 -3.17 40.57
C ARG A 738 -27.72 -3.82 39.41
N ILE A 739 -26.43 -3.86 39.50
CA ILE A 739 -25.58 -4.56 38.53
C ILE A 739 -25.83 -6.08 38.71
N THR A 740 -26.09 -6.77 37.59
CA THR A 740 -26.36 -8.20 37.55
C THR A 740 -25.59 -8.86 36.41
N ASN A 741 -25.55 -10.18 36.39
CA ASN A 741 -25.03 -10.90 35.25
C ASN A 741 -26.02 -10.79 34.07
N ARG A 742 -25.50 -10.63 32.84
CA ARG A 742 -26.31 -10.66 31.62
C ARG A 742 -27.11 -11.97 31.48
N GLY A 743 -28.19 -11.94 30.69
CA GLY A 743 -28.98 -13.12 30.33
C GLY A 743 -30.10 -13.47 31.31
N GLY A 744 -30.27 -12.67 32.38
CA GLY A 744 -31.37 -12.76 33.34
C GLY A 744 -32.68 -12.14 32.81
N LEU A 745 -33.76 -12.23 33.60
CA LEU A 745 -35.07 -11.61 33.30
C LEU A 745 -35.08 -10.09 33.46
N GLY A 746 -33.96 -9.51 33.98
CA GLY A 746 -33.88 -8.09 34.31
C GLY A 746 -34.71 -7.73 35.55
N ILE A 747 -34.81 -6.46 35.84
CA ILE A 747 -35.60 -5.84 36.89
C ILE A 747 -36.65 -4.93 36.25
N ARG A 748 -37.69 -4.62 36.98
CA ARG A 748 -38.74 -3.73 36.54
C ARG A 748 -38.16 -2.32 36.35
N ASN A 749 -38.35 -1.76 35.13
CA ASN A 749 -38.02 -0.41 34.79
C ASN A 749 -39.29 0.48 34.71
N TYR A 750 -40.36 0.00 34.10
CA TYR A 750 -41.65 0.70 34.01
C TYR A 750 -42.82 -0.23 34.31
N ASN A 751 -43.94 0.32 34.81
CA ASN A 751 -44.99 -0.52 35.38
C ASN A 751 -45.99 -1.07 34.37
N ASN A 752 -46.30 -0.38 33.27
CA ASN A 752 -47.43 -0.70 32.38
C ASN A 752 -46.98 -1.05 30.97
N GLY A 753 -45.69 -1.30 30.68
CA GLY A 753 -45.24 -1.53 29.31
C GLY A 753 -45.35 -0.27 28.42
N GLY A 754 -45.28 -0.47 27.12
CA GLY A 754 -45.34 0.64 26.13
C GLY A 754 -44.24 1.65 26.26
N VAL A 755 -43.01 1.21 26.54
CA VAL A 755 -41.85 2.09 26.61
C VAL A 755 -41.37 2.38 25.21
N ALA A 756 -41.34 3.66 24.83
CA ALA A 756 -40.86 4.13 23.52
C ALA A 756 -39.33 4.20 23.44
N GLY A 757 -38.65 4.54 24.54
CA GLY A 757 -37.21 4.65 24.55
C GLY A 757 -36.60 4.89 25.91
N ILE A 758 -35.29 4.60 26.02
CA ILE A 758 -34.44 4.96 27.15
C ILE A 758 -33.24 5.76 26.67
N LYS A 759 -32.77 6.69 27.52
CA LYS A 759 -31.49 7.41 27.34
C LYS A 759 -30.79 7.58 28.70
N ILE A 760 -29.49 7.63 28.70
CA ILE A 760 -28.70 8.01 29.88
C ILE A 760 -28.47 9.51 29.75
N VAL A 761 -28.91 10.26 30.78
CA VAL A 761 -28.96 11.72 30.74
C VAL A 761 -28.42 12.34 32.01
N ASP A 762 -27.84 13.51 31.87
CA ASP A 762 -27.43 14.40 32.97
C ASP A 762 -28.40 15.58 33.08
N ASP A 763 -28.29 16.36 34.17
CA ASP A 763 -29.13 17.55 34.36
C ASP A 763 -28.86 18.65 33.32
N THR A 764 -27.70 18.63 32.69
CA THR A 764 -27.27 19.58 31.65
C THR A 764 -27.77 19.21 30.25
N ASP A 765 -28.19 17.95 30.03
CA ASP A 765 -28.61 17.46 28.71
C ASP A 765 -29.97 18.03 28.27
N ASP A 766 -30.16 18.24 26.98
CA ASP A 766 -31.43 18.49 26.35
C ASP A 766 -31.99 17.24 25.69
N LEU A 767 -33.29 17.17 25.63
CA LEU A 767 -34.05 16.05 25.07
C LEU A 767 -34.89 16.52 23.91
N ILE A 768 -34.87 15.77 22.83
CA ILE A 768 -35.79 15.93 21.71
C ILE A 768 -36.67 14.71 21.65
N LEU A 769 -38.01 14.92 21.72
CA LEU A 769 -38.99 13.90 21.50
C LEU A 769 -39.75 14.22 20.21
N ILE A 770 -39.98 13.21 19.39
CA ILE A 770 -40.70 13.30 18.15
C ILE A 770 -41.86 12.32 18.17
N SER A 771 -43.06 12.74 17.85
CA SER A 771 -44.21 11.86 17.71
C SER A 771 -44.27 11.22 16.32
N GLN A 772 -45.10 10.17 16.15
CA GLN A 772 -45.34 9.53 14.85
C GLN A 772 -45.92 10.51 13.82
N ASN A 773 -46.66 11.49 14.25
CA ASN A 773 -47.21 12.56 13.40
C ASN A 773 -46.24 13.74 13.16
N GLY A 774 -44.95 13.58 13.50
CA GLY A 774 -43.92 14.57 13.22
C GLY A 774 -43.87 15.77 14.18
N ILE A 775 -44.64 15.75 15.30
CA ILE A 775 -44.58 16.84 16.28
C ILE A 775 -43.29 16.67 17.13
N LEU A 776 -42.49 17.74 17.15
CA LEU A 776 -41.23 17.78 17.86
C LEU A 776 -41.34 18.67 19.10
N ILE A 777 -40.77 18.23 20.23
CA ILE A 777 -40.59 19.01 21.43
C ILE A 777 -39.13 18.90 21.90
N ARG A 778 -38.52 20.05 22.30
CA ARG A 778 -37.21 20.10 22.98
C ARG A 778 -37.44 20.53 24.42
N ILE A 779 -36.89 19.79 25.37
CA ILE A 779 -37.02 20.05 26.81
C ILE A 779 -35.69 19.80 27.51
N HIS A 780 -35.47 20.45 28.65
CA HIS A 780 -34.31 20.16 29.48
C HIS A 780 -34.52 18.86 30.28
N ALA A 781 -33.49 18.04 30.38
CA ALA A 781 -33.54 16.83 31.19
C ALA A 781 -33.84 17.16 32.66
N ALA A 782 -33.32 18.31 33.16
CA ALA A 782 -33.60 18.81 34.52
C ALA A 782 -35.08 19.07 34.80
N ASP A 783 -35.88 19.38 33.77
CA ASP A 783 -37.34 19.63 33.93
C ASP A 783 -38.14 18.34 34.19
N ILE A 784 -37.52 17.16 34.01
CA ILE A 784 -38.13 15.86 34.32
C ILE A 784 -37.69 15.42 35.69
N ASN A 785 -38.63 15.33 36.65
CA ASN A 785 -38.34 14.94 38.00
C ASN A 785 -37.70 13.57 38.13
N THR A 786 -36.65 13.45 38.97
CA THR A 786 -36.05 12.15 39.31
C THR A 786 -37.01 11.40 40.27
N GLN A 787 -37.38 10.20 39.90
CA GLN A 787 -38.28 9.32 40.63
C GLN A 787 -37.65 7.92 40.79
N SER A 788 -38.16 7.13 41.76
CA SER A 788 -37.78 5.73 41.83
C SER A 788 -38.26 4.95 40.62
N ARG A 789 -37.73 3.76 40.37
CA ARG A 789 -38.12 2.86 39.27
C ARG A 789 -39.59 2.47 39.27
N TYR A 790 -40.31 2.71 40.39
CA TYR A 790 -41.73 2.41 40.55
C TYR A 790 -42.64 3.64 40.34
N GLY A 791 -42.08 4.80 40.11
CA GLY A 791 -42.84 6.00 39.84
C GLY A 791 -43.61 5.97 38.51
N SER A 792 -44.75 6.64 38.47
CA SER A 792 -45.60 6.68 37.24
C SER A 792 -45.10 7.65 36.18
N GLY A 793 -44.06 8.42 36.49
CA GLY A 793 -43.55 9.49 35.59
C GLY A 793 -44.43 10.73 35.55
N VAL A 794 -43.98 11.73 34.81
CA VAL A 794 -44.68 12.97 34.50
C VAL A 794 -45.03 13.04 33.02
N ARG A 795 -45.98 13.86 32.67
CA ARG A 795 -46.30 14.10 31.27
C ARG A 795 -45.24 14.99 30.67
N VAL A 796 -44.44 14.45 29.76
CA VAL A 796 -43.34 15.12 29.09
C VAL A 796 -43.79 15.72 27.78
N MET A 797 -44.67 15.00 27.04
CA MET A 797 -45.21 15.46 25.77
C MET A 797 -46.73 15.30 25.75
N ARG A 798 -47.46 16.27 25.21
CA ARG A 798 -48.89 16.13 24.93
C ARG A 798 -49.05 15.64 23.49
N LEU A 799 -49.68 14.48 23.34
CA LEU A 799 -49.92 13.85 22.05
C LEU A 799 -51.39 14.06 21.67
N ALA A 800 -51.67 14.11 20.37
CA ALA A 800 -53.01 14.02 19.83
C ALA A 800 -53.61 12.62 20.03
N GLU A 801 -54.91 12.48 19.85
CA GLU A 801 -55.61 11.17 19.99
C GLU A 801 -55.07 10.21 18.92
N GLY A 802 -54.52 9.07 19.38
CA GLY A 802 -53.93 8.05 18.50
C GLY A 802 -52.48 8.24 18.13
N ASP A 803 -51.86 9.41 18.49
CA ASP A 803 -50.44 9.65 18.27
C ASP A 803 -49.54 9.00 19.35
N LYS A 804 -48.32 8.66 19.00
CA LYS A 804 -47.35 8.02 19.91
C LYS A 804 -46.00 8.68 19.78
N VAL A 805 -45.19 8.63 20.86
CA VAL A 805 -43.77 9.02 20.77
C VAL A 805 -43.03 7.98 19.95
N ALA A 806 -42.39 8.42 18.88
CA ALA A 806 -41.61 7.58 17.96
C ALA A 806 -40.12 7.63 18.27
N VAL A 807 -39.55 8.81 18.61
CA VAL A 807 -38.12 9.01 18.82
C VAL A 807 -37.85 9.76 20.12
N VAL A 808 -36.81 9.33 20.82
CA VAL A 808 -36.24 10.01 21.99
C VAL A 808 -34.76 10.21 21.74
N ALA A 809 -34.31 11.44 21.48
CA ALA A 809 -32.92 11.80 21.27
C ALA A 809 -32.39 12.66 22.44
N ARG A 810 -31.10 12.59 22.68
CA ARG A 810 -30.33 13.39 23.66
C ARG A 810 -29.41 14.33 22.89
N VAL A 811 -29.29 15.55 23.34
CA VAL A 811 -28.36 16.57 22.83
C VAL A 811 -27.50 17.06 23.99
N ASP A 812 -26.18 16.99 23.85
CA ASP A 812 -25.23 17.51 24.85
C ASP A 812 -25.21 19.05 24.79
N ARG A 813 -25.30 19.70 25.92
CA ARG A 813 -25.33 21.15 26.02
C ARG A 813 -23.93 21.78 26.16
N ASP A 814 -22.91 20.99 26.54
CA ASP A 814 -21.55 21.51 26.79
C ASP A 814 -20.88 22.06 25.52
N ASN A 815 -21.30 21.63 24.34
CA ASN A 815 -20.84 22.17 23.04
C ASN A 815 -21.41 23.57 22.71
N GLU A 816 -22.47 24.05 23.41
CA GLU A 816 -23.00 25.39 23.22
C GLU A 816 -22.35 26.43 24.19
N ALA A 817 -21.77 25.98 25.30
CA ALA A 817 -21.21 26.88 26.33
C ALA A 817 -19.79 27.37 26.00
N GLU A 818 -18.99 26.61 25.27
CA GLU A 818 -17.65 27.04 24.83
C GLU A 818 -17.74 28.10 23.71
N THR A 819 -18.74 28.04 22.85
CA THR A 819 -18.97 29.01 21.78
C THR A 819 -19.49 30.34 22.32
N ALA A 820 -20.26 30.34 23.42
CA ALA A 820 -20.83 31.55 24.03
C ALA A 820 -19.81 32.41 24.85
N GLN A 821 -18.63 31.89 25.16
CA GLN A 821 -17.56 32.62 25.84
C GLN A 821 -16.61 33.37 24.88
N ILE A 822 -16.62 33.05 23.59
CA ILE A 822 -15.76 33.70 22.60
C ILE A 822 -16.42 34.97 22.01
N ASP A 823 -17.75 35.09 22.05
CA ASP A 823 -18.49 36.20 21.41
C ASP A 823 -18.82 37.42 22.33
N ASN A 824 -18.24 37.47 23.54
CA ASN A 824 -18.51 38.59 24.49
C ASN A 824 -17.50 39.75 24.45
N GLU A 825 -16.65 39.83 23.43
CA GLU A 825 -15.83 41.04 23.19
C GLU A 825 -16.19 41.70 21.84
N GLY A 826 -17.24 42.47 21.84
CA GLY A 826 -17.44 43.57 20.92
C GLY A 826 -18.51 43.45 19.84
N GLU A 827 -19.77 43.58 20.19
CA GLU A 827 -20.75 44.24 19.31
C GLU A 827 -21.88 44.84 20.18
N THR A 828 -22.05 46.13 20.08
CA THR A 828 -23.18 46.88 20.69
C THR A 828 -24.44 46.64 19.87
N ASP A 829 -25.54 46.34 20.57
CA ASP A 829 -26.89 46.20 19.94
C ASP A 829 -27.19 47.35 18.99
N PRO A 830 -27.72 47.05 17.79
CA PRO A 830 -28.10 48.10 16.83
C PRO A 830 -29.20 49.01 17.42
N THR A 831 -29.04 50.32 17.23
CA THR A 831 -29.98 51.31 17.69
C THR A 831 -31.35 51.16 17.01
N PRO A 832 -32.46 51.65 17.58
CA PRO A 832 -33.79 51.55 16.95
C PRO A 832 -33.90 52.15 15.54
N GLU A 833 -32.96 53.05 15.18
CA GLU A 833 -32.88 53.62 13.82
C GLU A 833 -32.19 52.66 12.84
N GLU A 834 -31.22 51.85 13.27
CA GLU A 834 -30.57 50.83 12.45
C GLU A 834 -31.48 49.61 12.24
N GLN A 835 -32.32 49.25 13.24
CA GLN A 835 -33.33 48.20 13.07
C GLN A 835 -34.42 48.60 12.05
N ALA A 836 -34.85 49.86 12.07
CA ALA A 836 -35.82 50.36 11.06
C ALA A 836 -35.24 50.46 9.65
N ALA A 837 -33.91 50.60 9.51
CA ALA A 837 -33.24 50.58 8.21
C ALA A 837 -33.12 49.15 7.66
N ILE A 838 -32.87 48.15 8.52
CA ILE A 838 -32.78 46.69 8.14
C ILE A 838 -34.18 46.21 7.71
N GLU A 839 -35.27 46.57 8.45
CA GLU A 839 -36.63 46.22 8.08
C GLU A 839 -37.07 46.86 6.75
N ALA A 840 -36.58 48.08 6.46
CA ALA A 840 -36.90 48.76 5.21
C ALA A 840 -36.14 48.15 4.01
N GLU A 841 -34.96 47.58 4.22
CA GLU A 841 -34.19 46.93 3.19
C GLU A 841 -34.73 45.52 2.87
N GLU A 842 -35.22 44.79 3.89
CA GLU A 842 -35.88 43.49 3.70
C GLU A 842 -37.21 43.64 2.95
N LEU A 843 -38.04 44.67 3.27
CA LEU A 843 -39.26 44.98 2.55
C LEU A 843 -39.03 45.43 1.09
N ALA A 844 -37.88 46.07 0.83
CA ALA A 844 -37.48 46.42 -0.54
C ALA A 844 -37.01 45.24 -1.36
N GLN A 845 -36.40 44.25 -0.73
CA GLN A 845 -36.00 42.99 -1.38
C GLN A 845 -37.21 42.09 -1.69
N GLU A 846 -38.15 41.96 -0.75
CA GLU A 846 -39.44 41.25 -1.03
C GLU A 846 -40.23 41.87 -2.18
N ALA A 847 -40.30 43.19 -2.26
CA ALA A 847 -40.97 43.90 -3.34
C ALA A 847 -40.25 43.80 -4.70
N ALA A 848 -38.93 43.55 -4.68
CA ALA A 848 -38.12 43.30 -5.89
C ALA A 848 -38.28 41.86 -6.41
N GLU A 849 -38.48 40.91 -5.51
CA GLU A 849 -38.74 39.50 -5.88
C GLU A 849 -40.17 39.28 -6.42
N GLU A 850 -41.18 40.03 -5.91
CA GLU A 850 -42.55 39.97 -6.47
C GLU A 850 -42.68 40.64 -7.84
N SER A 851 -41.72 41.46 -8.27
CA SER A 851 -41.77 42.20 -9.55
C SER A 851 -40.95 41.55 -10.70
N ALA A 852 -40.36 40.38 -10.52
CA ALA A 852 -39.67 39.69 -11.59
C ALA A 852 -40.66 38.97 -12.51
N PRO A 853 -40.62 39.17 -13.83
CA PRO A 853 -41.55 38.50 -14.76
C PRO A 853 -41.18 37.00 -14.86
N SER A 854 -42.22 36.17 -14.74
CA SER A 854 -42.12 34.73 -15.03
C SER A 854 -41.94 34.52 -16.54
N ASP A 855 -40.75 34.14 -16.98
CA ASP A 855 -40.57 33.62 -18.32
C ASP A 855 -40.94 32.12 -18.35
N GLU A 856 -42.19 31.85 -18.76
CA GLU A 856 -42.59 30.62 -19.39
C GLU A 856 -42.28 30.76 -20.90
N GLU A 857 -41.31 29.99 -21.43
CA GLU A 857 -41.38 29.24 -22.69
C GLU A 857 -40.16 28.30 -22.80
#